data_15e8aaee025e629b3988b8d68963f180
#
_entry.id   15e8aaee025e629b3988b8d68963f180
#
_cell.length_a   1.000
_cell.length_b   1.000
_cell.length_c   1.000
_cell.angle_alpha   90.00
_cell.angle_beta   90.00
_cell.angle_gamma   90.00
#
_symmetry.space_group_name_H-M   'P 1'
#
loop_
_entity.id
_entity.type
_entity.pdbx_description
1 polymer ?
#
loop_
_entity_poly.entity_id
_entity_poly.type
_entity_poly.pdbx_seq_one_letter_code
_entity_poly.pdbx_strand_id
1 'polypeptide(L)'
;MTTDEKIEDDCASVHRLRSIVAANRAGVSVFLSVLAAIGAASASSEAADPGKLETPYIARDVKDGRLPPRLERLPRSPRVIDPRLTGGTLGEHGGAMRWLMGRPKDLRMVYYYGYARLIGYDQSYNLITDILERHEVDRKRQFTFYLRPGHKWSDGHSFTAEDFRYVWEDVYGDARIGKGYPRSMLVDGKPPVFEVLDDLTVRYTWDKPNPEFLPAVAGTLPIELAMPAHYAKTFHPRYAEPAKLKAAIEQAQVANAKALHERMMRAVTFQNPARPRLDAWLNTTAPPSNLYIFKRNPYYHRVDPTGRQLPYADEIHMSIGSNSLIAAKTGSGESDLQARYLRFDDYTFLKAAERKGKIKVHLWDKANGSHMAIVPNLTTKDDQWRRLLRDVRMRRALSLAIDREKINQALFYGLARPSGDTVLPRSPLFKQKYADAWCRYDPDTANRLLDELGLDKRDSDGIRLLPGGRRAEIILDTAGESTEQSDILQLVKDTWRKVGLALYPRATQRDLFRARAYSGESIMTVWAGHNNGLPTPATRPDFLAPVSQAQLQWPDWGLWTQTGGEQGTPPELPAARRLLELLGEWRRAEDEAAQARVWHEMLEIYADNVFTIGIVNATKQPVANAPDLRNVPSEGVFAFEPGGYFGIYHPDTFWFASEANRRVAQ
;
A
#
# COMPACT_ATOMS: atom_id res chain seq x y z
N MET A 1 -61.66 -0.06 -21.71
CA MET A 1 -62.24 -1.31 -21.21
C MET A 1 -61.19 -1.86 -20.29
N THR A 2 -61.25 -1.73 -19.13
CA THR A 2 -61.99 -1.76 -17.88
C THR A 2 -61.10 -2.43 -16.86
N THR A 3 -60.61 -1.59 -15.99
CA THR A 3 -60.46 -1.76 -14.55
C THR A 3 -61.44 -2.82 -14.01
N ASP A 4 -60.88 -3.84 -13.34
CA ASP A 4 -61.40 -4.58 -12.20
C ASP A 4 -60.70 -5.93 -12.09
N GLU A 5 -59.67 -5.94 -11.24
CA GLU A 5 -59.07 -7.14 -10.61
C GLU A 5 -57.89 -6.74 -9.72
N LYS A 6 -58.23 -6.11 -8.59
CA LYS A 6 -57.26 -5.91 -7.48
C LYS A 6 -58.02 -5.42 -6.24
N ILE A 7 -58.87 -6.23 -5.64
CA ILE A 7 -59.33 -6.08 -4.24
C ILE A 7 -59.89 -7.45 -3.83
N GLU A 8 -59.05 -8.41 -3.49
CA GLU A 8 -59.46 -9.65 -2.81
C GLU A 8 -58.27 -10.39 -2.14
N ASP A 9 -57.26 -9.71 -1.63
CA ASP A 9 -56.17 -10.40 -0.94
C ASP A 9 -55.76 -9.74 0.41
N ASP A 10 -56.60 -8.89 1.02
CA ASP A 10 -56.24 -8.22 2.28
C ASP A 10 -57.09 -8.61 3.49
N CYS A 11 -57.77 -9.78 3.44
CA CYS A 11 -58.60 -10.28 4.56
C CYS A 11 -58.13 -11.56 5.22
N ALA A 12 -56.97 -12.13 4.80
CA ALA A 12 -56.47 -13.38 5.36
C ALA A 12 -55.35 -13.23 6.40
N SER A 13 -54.85 -12.01 6.66
CA SER A 13 -53.72 -11.78 7.59
C SER A 13 -54.11 -11.44 9.03
N VAL A 14 -55.39 -11.25 9.36
CA VAL A 14 -55.82 -10.85 10.74
C VAL A 14 -56.22 -12.09 11.59
N HIS A 15 -56.41 -13.25 11.04
CA HIS A 15 -56.79 -14.46 11.78
C HIS A 15 -55.63 -15.37 12.21
N ARG A 16 -54.37 -15.06 11.86
CA ARG A 16 -53.19 -15.85 12.29
C ARG A 16 -52.44 -15.30 13.50
N LEU A 17 -52.87 -14.18 14.06
CA LEU A 17 -52.22 -13.55 15.25
C LEU A 17 -52.89 -13.86 16.59
N ARG A 18 -53.97 -14.67 16.63
CA ARG A 18 -54.64 -15.07 17.88
C ARG A 18 -54.37 -16.52 18.35
N SER A 19 -53.59 -17.32 17.57
CA SER A 19 -53.25 -18.72 17.98
C SER A 19 -51.82 -18.91 18.49
N ILE A 20 -51.03 -17.84 18.62
CA ILE A 20 -49.60 -17.90 19.08
C ILE A 20 -49.46 -17.59 20.58
N VAL A 21 -50.51 -17.10 21.27
CA VAL A 21 -50.44 -16.73 22.69
C VAL A 21 -50.83 -17.86 23.63
N ALA A 22 -51.37 -18.98 23.15
CA ALA A 22 -51.78 -20.10 24.01
C ALA A 22 -50.77 -21.29 24.08
N ALA A 23 -49.65 -21.23 23.35
CA ALA A 23 -48.63 -22.29 23.31
C ALA A 23 -47.37 -22.03 24.16
N ASN A 24 -47.32 -20.94 24.91
CA ASN A 24 -46.07 -20.49 25.58
C ASN A 24 -46.04 -20.83 27.09
N ARG A 25 -46.84 -21.82 27.58
CA ARG A 25 -46.73 -22.30 28.97
C ARG A 25 -46.23 -23.74 29.13
N ALA A 26 -46.01 -24.46 28.02
CA ALA A 26 -45.44 -25.82 28.06
C ALA A 26 -43.95 -25.88 27.57
N GLY A 27 -43.36 -24.77 27.11
CA GLY A 27 -42.03 -24.71 26.55
C GLY A 27 -40.89 -24.40 27.55
N VAL A 28 -41.23 -23.99 28.80
CA VAL A 28 -40.18 -23.56 29.76
C VAL A 28 -39.55 -24.73 30.53
N SER A 29 -40.22 -25.90 30.61
CA SER A 29 -39.66 -27.08 31.28
C SER A 29 -38.76 -27.95 30.39
N VAL A 30 -38.78 -27.76 29.06
CA VAL A 30 -37.91 -28.52 28.14
C VAL A 30 -36.60 -27.78 27.86
N PHE A 31 -36.58 -26.45 28.02
CA PHE A 31 -35.36 -25.65 27.81
C PHE A 31 -34.35 -25.79 28.98
N LEU A 32 -34.79 -26.07 30.18
CA LEU A 32 -33.90 -26.32 31.35
C LEU A 32 -33.26 -27.72 31.33
N SER A 33 -33.82 -28.67 30.59
CA SER A 33 -33.24 -30.02 30.45
C SER A 33 -32.22 -30.13 29.30
N VAL A 34 -32.27 -29.25 28.33
CA VAL A 34 -31.30 -29.19 27.22
C VAL A 34 -30.05 -28.39 27.61
N LEU A 35 -30.16 -27.39 28.49
CA LEU A 35 -28.99 -26.69 29.04
C LEU A 35 -28.17 -27.52 30.04
N ALA A 36 -28.76 -28.55 30.66
CA ALA A 36 -28.03 -29.48 31.52
C ALA A 36 -27.30 -30.59 30.74
N ALA A 37 -27.67 -30.83 29.48
CA ALA A 37 -26.99 -31.82 28.62
C ALA A 37 -25.88 -31.20 27.74
N ILE A 38 -25.83 -29.86 27.61
CA ILE A 38 -24.74 -29.14 26.89
C ILE A 38 -23.56 -28.85 27.84
N GLY A 39 -23.75 -28.99 29.16
CA GLY A 39 -22.71 -28.77 30.17
C GLY A 39 -21.75 -29.93 30.39
N ALA A 40 -21.88 -31.06 29.69
CA ALA A 40 -21.04 -32.27 29.90
C ALA A 40 -20.26 -32.71 28.65
N ALA A 41 -20.32 -31.99 27.55
CA ALA A 41 -19.34 -32.10 26.48
C ALA A 41 -18.25 -31.04 26.71
N SER A 42 -17.56 -31.12 27.84
CA SER A 42 -16.19 -30.65 27.95
C SER A 42 -15.39 -31.47 26.94
N ALA A 43 -15.33 -31.01 25.69
CA ALA A 43 -14.21 -31.37 24.83
C ALA A 43 -12.99 -31.08 25.70
N SER A 44 -12.34 -32.11 26.20
CA SER A 44 -10.97 -32.04 26.68
C SER A 44 -10.19 -31.44 25.50
N SER A 45 -10.04 -30.11 25.50
CA SER A 45 -8.96 -29.47 24.79
C SER A 45 -7.73 -30.17 25.32
N GLU A 46 -7.22 -31.13 24.58
CA GLU A 46 -5.92 -31.71 24.84
C GLU A 46 -5.01 -30.48 24.92
N ALA A 47 -4.62 -30.13 26.13
CA ALA A 47 -3.74 -28.99 26.37
C ALA A 47 -2.49 -29.30 25.56
N ALA A 48 -2.29 -28.58 24.47
CA ALA A 48 -1.20 -28.82 23.54
C ALA A 48 0.08 -28.84 24.37
N ASP A 49 0.83 -29.94 24.24
CA ASP A 49 2.12 -30.11 24.91
C ASP A 49 2.96 -28.84 24.75
N PRO A 50 3.29 -28.12 25.84
CA PRO A 50 4.04 -26.88 25.75
C PRO A 50 5.33 -26.99 24.94
N GLY A 51 5.95 -28.17 24.92
CA GLY A 51 7.13 -28.46 24.12
C GLY A 51 6.88 -28.51 22.60
N LYS A 52 5.64 -28.84 22.18
CA LYS A 52 5.25 -28.86 20.76
C LYS A 52 4.89 -27.47 20.20
N LEU A 53 4.72 -26.49 21.08
CA LEU A 53 4.40 -25.10 20.69
C LEU A 53 5.65 -24.25 20.48
N GLU A 54 6.81 -24.71 20.95
CA GLU A 54 8.10 -24.05 20.71
C GLU A 54 8.67 -24.48 19.35
N THR A 55 9.25 -23.54 18.61
CA THR A 55 9.92 -23.92 17.37
C THR A 55 11.24 -24.64 17.65
N PRO A 56 11.53 -25.74 16.94
CA PRO A 56 12.82 -26.43 17.07
C PRO A 56 14.03 -25.50 16.80
N TYR A 57 13.84 -24.46 16.00
CA TYR A 57 14.88 -23.51 15.60
C TYR A 57 15.56 -22.80 16.77
N ILE A 58 14.80 -22.39 17.79
CA ILE A 58 15.33 -21.71 18.98
C ILE A 58 15.26 -22.56 20.25
N ALA A 59 14.86 -23.83 20.13
CA ALA A 59 14.72 -24.71 21.29
C ALA A 59 16.01 -24.88 22.08
N ARG A 60 17.17 -24.87 21.39
CA ARG A 60 18.48 -24.92 22.04
C ARG A 60 18.76 -23.66 22.87
N ASP A 61 18.43 -22.46 22.32
CA ASP A 61 18.66 -21.20 23.04
C ASP A 61 17.78 -21.10 24.30
N VAL A 62 16.57 -21.64 24.23
CA VAL A 62 15.68 -21.73 25.40
C VAL A 62 16.22 -22.72 26.42
N LYS A 63 16.69 -23.91 25.97
CA LYS A 63 17.27 -24.94 26.85
C LYS A 63 18.55 -24.44 27.53
N ASP A 64 19.38 -23.70 26.82
CA ASP A 64 20.64 -23.16 27.33
C ASP A 64 20.45 -21.87 28.15
N GLY A 65 19.20 -21.40 28.33
CA GLY A 65 18.87 -20.19 29.10
C GLY A 65 19.22 -18.87 28.42
N ARG A 66 19.61 -18.89 27.13
CA ARG A 66 19.86 -17.68 26.34
C ARG A 66 18.58 -16.94 25.97
N LEU A 67 17.47 -17.66 25.84
CA LEU A 67 16.15 -17.12 25.65
C LEU A 67 15.22 -17.63 26.76
N PRO A 68 14.32 -16.79 27.29
CA PRO A 68 13.31 -17.24 28.22
C PRO A 68 12.29 -18.16 27.53
N PRO A 69 11.52 -18.96 28.28
CA PRO A 69 10.42 -19.76 27.75
C PRO A 69 9.43 -18.93 26.91
N ARG A 70 8.76 -19.57 25.94
CA ARG A 70 7.84 -18.91 25.01
C ARG A 70 6.81 -18.00 25.67
N LEU A 71 6.18 -18.44 26.78
CA LEU A 71 5.15 -17.67 27.48
C LEU A 71 5.69 -16.36 28.12
N GLU A 72 6.98 -16.30 28.42
CA GLU A 72 7.63 -15.09 28.93
C GLU A 72 8.08 -14.15 27.81
N ARG A 73 8.16 -14.65 26.59
CA ARG A 73 8.51 -13.89 25.39
C ARG A 73 7.29 -13.28 24.71
N LEU A 74 6.13 -13.91 24.80
CA LEU A 74 4.88 -13.45 24.24
C LEU A 74 4.19 -12.42 25.15
N PRO A 75 3.43 -11.46 24.60
CA PRO A 75 2.50 -10.67 25.40
C PRO A 75 1.43 -11.57 26.03
N ARG A 76 0.81 -11.11 27.13
CA ARG A 76 -0.25 -11.88 27.84
C ARG A 76 -1.43 -12.23 26.94
N SER A 77 -1.79 -11.32 26.01
CA SER A 77 -2.81 -11.52 24.99
C SER A 77 -2.18 -11.37 23.60
N PRO A 78 -1.53 -12.41 23.06
CA PRO A 78 -0.92 -12.36 21.74
C PRO A 78 -1.98 -12.19 20.64
N ARG A 79 -1.59 -11.62 19.50
CA ARG A 79 -2.48 -11.52 18.35
C ARG A 79 -2.64 -12.88 17.71
N VAL A 80 -3.86 -13.40 17.67
CA VAL A 80 -4.16 -14.67 16.98
C VAL A 80 -4.43 -14.41 15.51
N ILE A 81 -3.70 -15.13 14.64
CA ILE A 81 -3.92 -15.16 13.18
C ILE A 81 -4.34 -16.56 12.79
N ASP A 82 -5.58 -16.70 12.32
CA ASP A 82 -6.10 -17.97 11.84
C ASP A 82 -6.10 -18.02 10.31
N PRO A 83 -5.14 -18.71 9.67
CA PRO A 83 -5.07 -18.80 8.22
C PRO A 83 -6.28 -19.53 7.60
N ARG A 84 -7.03 -20.33 8.36
CA ARG A 84 -8.21 -21.04 7.87
C ARG A 84 -9.35 -20.09 7.51
N LEU A 85 -9.42 -18.92 8.13
CA LEU A 85 -10.42 -17.89 7.82
C LEU A 85 -10.25 -17.31 6.40
N THR A 86 -9.07 -17.49 5.81
CA THR A 86 -8.73 -17.02 4.45
C THR A 86 -8.41 -18.17 3.49
N GLY A 87 -8.89 -19.38 3.78
CA GLY A 87 -8.71 -20.55 2.92
C GLY A 87 -7.36 -21.28 3.07
N GLY A 88 -6.55 -20.89 4.05
CA GLY A 88 -5.29 -21.54 4.39
C GLY A 88 -5.45 -22.70 5.36
N THR A 89 -4.33 -23.20 5.88
CA THR A 89 -4.23 -24.27 6.86
C THR A 89 -3.30 -23.88 8.00
N LEU A 90 -3.47 -24.51 9.17
CA LEU A 90 -2.47 -24.42 10.24
C LEU A 90 -1.16 -25.03 9.73
N GLY A 91 -0.05 -24.36 10.03
CA GLY A 91 1.26 -24.73 9.55
C GLY A 91 2.14 -25.39 10.60
N GLU A 92 3.32 -25.78 10.17
CA GLU A 92 4.40 -26.27 11.00
C GLU A 92 5.63 -25.36 10.88
N HIS A 93 6.39 -25.24 11.97
CA HIS A 93 7.61 -24.46 11.97
C HIS A 93 8.69 -25.11 11.11
N GLY A 94 9.53 -24.30 10.52
CA GLY A 94 10.73 -24.70 9.83
C GLY A 94 10.91 -24.10 8.44
N GLY A 95 12.14 -24.15 7.97
CA GLY A 95 12.52 -23.76 6.62
C GLY A 95 12.96 -22.29 6.45
N ALA A 96 13.58 -22.05 5.32
CA ALA A 96 14.01 -20.75 4.87
C ALA A 96 13.33 -20.41 3.54
N MET A 97 12.55 -19.32 3.50
CA MET A 97 11.97 -18.82 2.25
C MET A 97 13.04 -18.06 1.45
N ARG A 98 13.28 -18.49 0.22
CA ARG A 98 14.18 -17.81 -0.71
C ARG A 98 13.44 -16.75 -1.51
N TRP A 99 13.96 -15.52 -1.49
CA TRP A 99 13.44 -14.40 -2.25
C TRP A 99 14.51 -13.84 -3.18
N LEU A 100 14.14 -13.43 -4.39
CA LEU A 100 15.03 -12.78 -5.34
C LEU A 100 14.67 -11.29 -5.45
N MET A 101 15.65 -10.42 -5.27
CA MET A 101 15.49 -8.98 -5.36
C MET A 101 16.54 -8.37 -6.28
N GLY A 102 16.16 -7.25 -6.90
CA GLY A 102 16.98 -6.59 -7.90
C GLY A 102 18.00 -5.60 -7.37
N ARG A 103 17.83 -5.15 -6.12
CA ARG A 103 18.65 -4.06 -5.56
C ARG A 103 18.78 -4.20 -4.03
N PRO A 104 19.91 -3.78 -3.44
CA PRO A 104 20.10 -3.84 -1.97
C PRO A 104 19.02 -3.06 -1.17
N LYS A 105 18.48 -1.98 -1.72
CA LYS A 105 17.39 -1.23 -1.07
C LYS A 105 16.07 -2.02 -0.95
N ASP A 106 15.96 -3.16 -1.62
CA ASP A 106 14.76 -4.00 -1.55
C ASP A 106 14.69 -4.86 -0.28
N LEU A 107 15.68 -4.79 0.63
CA LEU A 107 15.55 -5.30 2.00
C LEU A 107 14.25 -4.82 2.67
N ARG A 108 13.79 -3.62 2.32
CA ARG A 108 12.52 -3.07 2.78
C ARG A 108 11.28 -3.93 2.44
N MET A 109 11.39 -4.89 1.51
CA MET A 109 10.27 -5.80 1.21
C MET A 109 9.93 -6.68 2.41
N VAL A 110 10.89 -7.01 3.28
CA VAL A 110 10.62 -7.74 4.52
C VAL A 110 9.69 -6.92 5.45
N TYR A 111 9.88 -5.60 5.51
CA TYR A 111 9.01 -4.70 6.28
C TYR A 111 7.60 -4.59 5.69
N TYR A 112 7.50 -4.53 4.35
CA TYR A 112 6.21 -4.42 3.68
C TYR A 112 5.42 -5.73 3.72
N TYR A 113 6.09 -6.85 3.47
CA TYR A 113 5.48 -8.17 3.44
C TYR A 113 5.19 -8.70 4.86
N GLY A 114 6.04 -8.39 5.85
CA GLY A 114 5.79 -8.77 7.25
C GLY A 114 4.61 -8.02 7.88
N TYR A 115 4.40 -6.78 7.46
CA TYR A 115 3.26 -5.93 7.79
C TYR A 115 2.86 -5.97 9.27
N ALA A 116 3.84 -5.92 10.18
CA ALA A 116 3.61 -5.70 11.60
C ALA A 116 3.34 -4.20 11.83
N ARG A 117 2.11 -3.86 12.21
CA ARG A 117 1.63 -2.48 12.35
C ARG A 117 0.96 -2.28 13.71
N LEU A 118 0.99 -1.06 14.25
CA LEU A 118 0.18 -0.74 15.43
C LEU A 118 -1.30 -1.06 15.16
N ILE A 119 -1.80 -0.52 14.05
CA ILE A 119 -3.09 -0.80 13.42
C ILE A 119 -2.78 -1.10 11.97
N GLY A 120 -3.38 -2.13 11.38
CA GLY A 120 -3.19 -2.51 9.98
C GLY A 120 -4.52 -2.66 9.25
N TYR A 121 -4.45 -3.06 7.99
CA TYR A 121 -5.61 -3.44 7.20
C TYR A 121 -5.76 -4.96 7.13
N ASP A 122 -6.99 -5.45 7.14
CA ASP A 122 -7.32 -6.82 6.75
C ASP A 122 -7.43 -6.96 5.21
N GLN A 123 -7.74 -8.17 4.72
CA GLN A 123 -7.90 -8.43 3.29
C GLN A 123 -9.14 -7.77 2.66
N SER A 124 -10.06 -7.26 3.48
CA SER A 124 -11.22 -6.45 3.07
C SER A 124 -10.97 -4.95 3.21
N TYR A 125 -9.73 -4.57 3.55
CA TYR A 125 -9.29 -3.19 3.79
C TYR A 125 -9.96 -2.49 4.99
N ASN A 126 -10.43 -3.25 5.97
CA ASN A 126 -10.86 -2.71 7.25
C ASN A 126 -9.65 -2.49 8.16
N LEU A 127 -9.70 -1.41 8.96
CA LEU A 127 -8.69 -1.13 9.98
C LEU A 127 -8.86 -2.09 11.16
N ILE A 128 -7.80 -2.82 11.49
CA ILE A 128 -7.75 -3.77 12.59
C ILE A 128 -6.52 -3.54 13.47
N THR A 129 -6.63 -3.82 14.78
CA THR A 129 -5.47 -3.80 15.67
C THR A 129 -4.55 -4.99 15.40
N ASP A 130 -3.24 -4.77 15.51
CA ASP A 130 -2.23 -5.82 15.38
C ASP A 130 -1.24 -5.76 16.56
N ILE A 131 -0.25 -4.84 16.54
CA ILE A 131 0.66 -4.63 17.69
C ILE A 131 -0.11 -4.10 18.89
N LEU A 132 -1.04 -3.18 18.70
CA LEU A 132 -1.94 -2.73 19.75
C LEU A 132 -2.89 -3.85 20.18
N GLU A 133 -3.24 -3.91 21.46
CA GLU A 133 -4.31 -4.77 21.96
C GLU A 133 -5.66 -4.26 21.47
N ARG A 134 -5.92 -2.97 21.69
CA ARG A 134 -7.14 -2.28 21.24
C ARG A 134 -6.88 -0.79 21.03
N HIS A 135 -7.81 -0.12 20.40
CA HIS A 135 -7.82 1.33 20.31
C HIS A 135 -9.24 1.86 20.46
N GLU A 136 -9.37 3.10 20.87
CA GLU A 136 -10.65 3.82 20.98
C GLU A 136 -10.57 5.13 20.20
N VAL A 137 -11.68 5.50 19.58
CA VAL A 137 -11.79 6.73 18.78
C VAL A 137 -13.03 7.49 19.23
N ASP A 138 -12.86 8.73 19.72
CA ASP A 138 -13.97 9.65 19.96
C ASP A 138 -14.00 10.72 18.87
N ARG A 139 -15.09 10.73 18.08
CA ARG A 139 -15.42 11.73 17.04
C ARG A 139 -14.26 12.04 16.08
N LYS A 140 -13.41 11.05 15.78
CA LYS A 140 -12.18 11.23 14.97
C LYS A 140 -11.25 12.34 15.49
N ARG A 141 -11.41 12.77 16.74
CA ARG A 141 -10.60 13.82 17.40
C ARG A 141 -9.66 13.26 18.45
N GLN A 142 -10.10 12.26 19.19
CA GLN A 142 -9.31 11.64 20.25
C GLN A 142 -9.09 10.17 19.92
N PHE A 143 -7.85 9.73 20.00
CA PHE A 143 -7.44 8.36 19.72
C PHE A 143 -6.63 7.86 20.92
N THR A 144 -7.15 6.85 21.59
CA THR A 144 -6.48 6.19 22.72
C THR A 144 -5.98 4.81 22.28
N PHE A 145 -4.71 4.55 22.46
CA PHE A 145 -4.04 3.31 22.09
C PHE A 145 -3.64 2.54 23.33
N TYR A 146 -4.02 1.27 23.39
CA TYR A 146 -3.74 0.35 24.48
C TYR A 146 -2.75 -0.71 24.01
N LEU A 147 -1.61 -0.78 24.66
CA LEU A 147 -0.56 -1.74 24.35
C LEU A 147 -0.85 -3.11 24.98
N ARG A 148 -0.32 -4.16 24.38
CA ARG A 148 -0.43 -5.51 24.95
C ARG A 148 0.47 -5.66 26.18
N PRO A 149 -0.05 -6.03 27.35
CA PRO A 149 0.78 -6.25 28.52
C PRO A 149 1.85 -7.32 28.27
N GLY A 150 3.10 -7.03 28.62
CA GLY A 150 4.23 -7.95 28.44
C GLY A 150 4.79 -8.05 27.03
N HIS A 151 4.35 -7.19 26.08
CA HIS A 151 4.95 -7.11 24.75
C HIS A 151 6.40 -6.63 24.84
N LYS A 152 7.26 -7.17 23.99
CA LYS A 152 8.70 -6.90 24.00
C LYS A 152 9.25 -6.60 22.61
N TRP A 153 10.27 -5.80 22.58
CA TRP A 153 11.16 -5.67 21.44
C TRP A 153 11.96 -6.95 21.18
N SER A 154 12.54 -7.08 20.00
CA SER A 154 13.28 -8.29 19.59
C SER A 154 14.51 -8.63 20.44
N ASP A 155 15.00 -7.69 21.23
CA ASP A 155 16.09 -7.85 22.19
C ASP A 155 15.61 -8.20 23.63
N GLY A 156 14.28 -8.31 23.82
CA GLY A 156 13.67 -8.66 25.11
C GLY A 156 13.29 -7.47 25.99
N HIS A 157 13.63 -6.24 25.64
CA HIS A 157 13.16 -5.06 26.37
C HIS A 157 11.65 -4.87 26.21
N SER A 158 10.99 -4.39 27.26
CA SER A 158 9.55 -4.12 27.25
C SER A 158 9.18 -3.04 26.23
N PHE A 159 8.10 -3.27 25.49
CA PHE A 159 7.48 -2.27 24.62
C PHE A 159 6.41 -1.54 25.43
N THR A 160 6.59 -0.23 25.64
CA THR A 160 5.78 0.56 26.56
C THR A 160 5.45 1.95 26.00
N ALA A 161 4.66 2.73 26.73
CA ALA A 161 4.33 4.12 26.41
C ALA A 161 5.57 5.03 26.31
N GLU A 162 6.70 4.67 26.96
CA GLU A 162 7.98 5.39 26.85
C GLU A 162 8.52 5.40 25.41
N ASP A 163 8.26 4.34 24.62
CA ASP A 163 8.68 4.25 23.22
C ASP A 163 7.92 5.27 22.35
N PHE A 164 6.67 5.59 22.73
CA PHE A 164 5.84 6.63 22.10
C PHE A 164 6.23 8.03 22.57
N ARG A 165 6.42 8.22 23.89
CA ARG A 165 6.89 9.50 24.46
C ARG A 165 8.22 9.93 23.80
N TYR A 166 9.15 9.00 23.65
CA TYR A 166 10.43 9.27 23.01
C TYR A 166 10.26 9.81 21.57
N VAL A 167 9.39 9.20 20.77
CA VAL A 167 9.15 9.70 19.41
C VAL A 167 8.51 11.09 19.45
N TRP A 168 7.54 11.29 20.34
CA TRP A 168 6.81 12.54 20.44
C TRP A 168 7.70 13.70 20.89
N GLU A 169 8.42 13.53 21.99
CA GLU A 169 9.20 14.60 22.61
C GLU A 169 10.62 14.71 22.03
N ASP A 170 11.29 13.57 21.84
CA ASP A 170 12.72 13.57 21.53
C ASP A 170 13.00 13.47 20.01
N VAL A 171 12.03 12.97 19.19
CA VAL A 171 12.21 12.88 17.72
C VAL A 171 11.45 13.99 17.01
N TYR A 172 10.17 14.21 17.31
CA TYR A 172 9.38 15.24 16.64
C TYR A 172 9.55 16.62 17.28
N GLY A 173 9.60 16.69 18.61
CA GLY A 173 9.67 17.92 19.38
C GLY A 173 11.07 18.50 19.62
N ASP A 174 12.13 17.71 19.46
CA ASP A 174 13.51 18.18 19.71
C ASP A 174 14.19 18.67 18.41
N ALA A 175 14.51 19.95 18.34
CA ALA A 175 15.15 20.57 17.18
C ALA A 175 16.52 19.96 16.81
N ARG A 176 17.23 19.30 17.74
CA ARG A 176 18.53 18.68 17.50
C ARG A 176 18.43 17.42 16.62
N ILE A 177 17.32 16.71 16.72
CA ILE A 177 16.98 15.51 15.90
C ILE A 177 15.85 15.85 14.94
N GLY A 178 14.99 16.80 15.28
CA GLY A 178 13.68 17.13 14.78
C GLY A 178 13.52 17.07 13.28
N LYS A 179 12.53 16.29 12.89
CA LYS A 179 11.95 16.25 11.55
C LYS A 179 10.67 17.09 11.47
N GLY A 180 10.22 17.66 12.60
CA GLY A 180 8.86 18.17 12.77
C GLY A 180 7.82 17.05 12.78
N TYR A 181 6.59 17.42 13.01
CA TYR A 181 5.48 16.47 13.03
C TYR A 181 5.09 16.03 11.62
N PRO A 182 4.78 14.74 11.37
CA PRO A 182 4.23 14.29 10.11
C PRO A 182 2.98 15.07 9.73
N ARG A 183 2.79 15.36 8.44
CA ARG A 183 1.64 16.15 7.95
C ARG A 183 0.29 15.54 8.34
N SER A 184 0.16 14.22 8.33
CA SER A 184 -1.05 13.49 8.76
C SER A 184 -1.37 13.65 10.26
N MET A 185 -0.43 14.17 11.04
CA MET A 185 -0.66 14.54 12.45
C MET A 185 -1.05 16.01 12.63
N LEU A 186 -1.01 16.81 11.56
CA LEU A 186 -1.33 18.24 11.65
C LEU A 186 -2.76 18.51 11.18
N VAL A 187 -3.58 19.10 12.05
CA VAL A 187 -4.88 19.65 11.72
C VAL A 187 -4.80 21.17 11.82
N ASP A 188 -5.06 21.88 10.73
CA ASP A 188 -4.87 23.34 10.63
C ASP A 188 -3.45 23.78 11.05
N GLY A 189 -2.43 22.98 10.71
CA GLY A 189 -1.04 23.22 11.04
C GLY A 189 -0.64 22.92 12.49
N LYS A 190 -1.56 22.44 13.34
CA LYS A 190 -1.34 22.15 14.76
C LYS A 190 -1.23 20.64 14.99
N PRO A 191 -0.24 20.17 15.73
CA PRO A 191 -0.15 18.79 16.20
C PRO A 191 -1.20 18.52 17.29
N PRO A 192 -1.49 17.24 17.62
CA PRO A 192 -2.35 16.88 18.74
C PRO A 192 -1.69 17.21 20.09
N VAL A 193 -2.49 17.24 21.14
CA VAL A 193 -2.02 17.03 22.50
C VAL A 193 -1.73 15.54 22.64
N PHE A 194 -0.52 15.20 23.07
CA PHE A 194 -0.10 13.83 23.37
C PHE A 194 0.00 13.62 24.86
N GLU A 195 -0.55 12.51 25.33
CA GLU A 195 -0.59 12.15 26.75
C GLU A 195 -0.16 10.70 26.95
N VAL A 196 0.69 10.46 27.92
CA VAL A 196 0.96 9.12 28.48
C VAL A 196 0.04 8.98 29.70
N LEU A 197 -0.97 8.10 29.60
CA LEU A 197 -1.94 7.90 30.67
C LEU A 197 -1.43 6.90 31.71
N ASP A 198 -0.72 5.88 31.25
CA ASP A 198 0.01 4.89 32.05
C ASP A 198 1.07 4.20 31.17
N ASP A 199 1.80 3.23 31.72
CA ASP A 199 2.89 2.53 31.00
C ASP A 199 2.43 1.80 29.71
N LEU A 200 1.14 1.53 29.56
CA LEU A 200 0.57 0.78 28.44
C LEU A 200 -0.48 1.57 27.66
N THR A 201 -0.72 2.85 28.01
CA THR A 201 -1.79 3.64 27.42
C THR A 201 -1.31 5.02 26.99
N VAL A 202 -1.49 5.34 25.71
CA VAL A 202 -1.20 6.69 25.17
C VAL A 202 -2.41 7.26 24.46
N ARG A 203 -2.49 8.60 24.41
CA ARG A 203 -3.60 9.33 23.80
C ARG A 203 -3.11 10.47 22.94
N TYR A 204 -3.79 10.65 21.80
CA TYR A 204 -3.63 11.79 20.89
C TYR A 204 -4.95 12.52 20.77
N THR A 205 -4.98 13.83 21.05
CA THR A 205 -6.22 14.65 21.03
C THR A 205 -6.03 15.90 20.18
N TRP A 206 -6.88 16.08 19.17
CA TRP A 206 -6.95 17.27 18.33
C TRP A 206 -8.15 18.14 18.68
N ASP A 207 -8.06 19.44 18.39
CA ASP A 207 -9.18 20.39 18.53
C ASP A 207 -10.32 20.07 17.53
N LYS A 208 -9.98 19.55 16.36
CA LYS A 208 -10.87 19.16 15.25
C LYS A 208 -10.62 17.72 14.82
N PRO A 209 -11.55 17.07 14.09
CA PRO A 209 -11.38 15.72 13.59
C PRO A 209 -10.11 15.55 12.73
N ASN A 210 -9.40 14.43 12.90
CA ASN A 210 -8.31 13.99 12.05
C ASN A 210 -8.58 12.61 11.45
N PRO A 211 -9.35 12.52 10.35
CA PRO A 211 -9.65 11.25 9.70
C PRO A 211 -8.45 10.60 9.03
N GLU A 212 -7.34 11.34 8.84
CA GLU A 212 -6.12 10.84 8.22
C GLU A 212 -5.24 10.02 9.17
N PHE A 213 -5.43 10.14 10.48
CA PHE A 213 -4.49 9.62 11.47
C PHE A 213 -4.39 8.08 11.43
N LEU A 214 -5.50 7.34 11.59
CA LEU A 214 -5.46 5.87 11.56
C LEU A 214 -5.00 5.29 10.22
N PRO A 215 -5.45 5.78 9.06
CA PRO A 215 -4.90 5.37 7.76
C PRO A 215 -3.39 5.59 7.65
N ALA A 216 -2.87 6.70 8.20
CA ALA A 216 -1.43 6.97 8.20
C ALA A 216 -0.64 6.04 9.14
N VAL A 217 -1.25 5.53 10.21
CA VAL A 217 -0.67 4.50 11.10
C VAL A 217 -0.71 3.11 10.45
N ALA A 218 -1.74 2.82 9.65
CA ALA A 218 -1.97 1.51 9.04
C ALA A 218 -1.27 1.31 7.68
N GLY A 219 -0.84 2.37 7.03
CA GLY A 219 -0.26 2.32 5.69
C GLY A 219 0.95 1.41 5.55
N THR A 220 1.32 1.13 4.31
CA THR A 220 2.54 0.34 4.00
C THR A 220 3.79 1.03 4.51
N LEU A 221 3.82 2.37 4.47
CA LEU A 221 4.81 3.22 5.12
C LEU A 221 4.12 4.04 6.22
N PRO A 222 3.91 3.45 7.41
CA PRO A 222 3.22 4.12 8.49
C PRO A 222 4.01 5.32 9.02
N ILE A 223 3.30 6.28 9.60
CA ILE A 223 3.95 7.26 10.48
C ILE A 223 4.55 6.54 11.68
N GLU A 224 5.73 6.94 12.07
CA GLU A 224 6.46 6.30 13.16
C GLU A 224 6.01 6.92 14.50
N LEU A 225 5.21 6.18 15.26
CA LEU A 225 4.69 6.64 16.55
C LEU A 225 5.46 6.07 17.75
N ALA A 226 6.26 5.02 17.53
CA ALA A 226 7.06 4.38 18.57
C ALA A 226 8.42 3.93 18.02
N MET A 227 9.47 4.05 18.84
CA MET A 227 10.82 3.56 18.58
C MET A 227 11.36 2.87 19.84
N PRO A 228 12.30 1.91 19.72
CA PRO A 228 12.96 1.32 20.89
C PRO A 228 13.77 2.39 21.63
N ALA A 229 13.12 3.06 22.59
CA ALA A 229 13.68 4.24 23.30
C ALA A 229 15.00 3.92 24.00
N HIS A 230 15.13 2.72 24.61
CA HIS A 230 16.35 2.27 25.25
C HIS A 230 17.55 2.23 24.29
N TYR A 231 17.34 1.80 23.05
CA TYR A 231 18.37 1.77 22.01
C TYR A 231 18.57 3.14 21.36
N ALA A 232 17.48 3.85 21.03
CA ALA A 232 17.53 5.12 20.32
C ALA A 232 18.23 6.23 21.13
N LYS A 233 18.08 6.25 22.45
CA LYS A 233 18.74 7.19 23.36
C LYS A 233 20.27 7.14 23.24
N THR A 234 20.85 6.01 22.85
CA THR A 234 22.32 5.89 22.66
C THR A 234 22.85 6.74 21.50
N PHE A 235 21.98 7.18 20.59
CA PHE A 235 22.31 8.03 19.44
C PHE A 235 21.72 9.45 19.55
N HIS A 236 21.10 9.79 20.69
CA HIS A 236 20.44 11.07 20.87
C HIS A 236 21.29 12.03 21.71
N PRO A 237 21.54 13.29 21.28
CA PRO A 237 22.41 14.24 21.97
C PRO A 237 22.01 14.59 23.41
N ARG A 238 20.75 14.36 23.79
CA ARG A 238 20.26 14.58 25.18
C ARG A 238 20.73 13.50 26.14
N TYR A 239 20.92 12.27 25.66
CA TYR A 239 21.09 11.07 26.48
C TYR A 239 22.45 10.41 26.30
N ALA A 240 23.01 10.47 25.08
CA ALA A 240 24.27 9.82 24.77
C ALA A 240 25.46 10.56 25.38
N GLU A 241 26.45 9.79 25.81
CA GLU A 241 27.75 10.34 26.21
C GLU A 241 28.40 11.05 25.00
N PRO A 242 28.82 12.34 25.15
CA PRO A 242 29.29 13.12 24.00
C PRO A 242 30.46 12.49 23.23
N ALA A 243 31.42 11.87 23.92
CA ALA A 243 32.57 11.23 23.29
C ALA A 243 32.16 10.00 22.47
N LYS A 244 31.25 9.17 22.99
CA LYS A 244 30.69 7.99 22.26
C LYS A 244 29.84 8.41 21.07
N LEU A 245 29.01 9.45 21.22
CA LEU A 245 28.20 9.98 20.14
C LEU A 245 29.10 10.52 19.02
N LYS A 246 30.15 11.26 19.32
CA LYS A 246 31.12 11.77 18.34
C LYS A 246 31.77 10.61 17.58
N ALA A 247 32.29 9.62 18.30
CA ALA A 247 32.90 8.42 17.68
C ALA A 247 31.91 7.68 16.77
N ALA A 248 30.63 7.53 17.17
CA ALA A 248 29.61 6.90 16.36
C ALA A 248 29.27 7.70 15.08
N ILE A 249 29.27 9.04 15.13
CA ILE A 249 29.10 9.91 13.97
C ILE A 249 30.25 9.70 12.96
N GLU A 250 31.49 9.70 13.45
CA GLU A 250 32.69 9.49 12.66
C GLU A 250 32.70 8.09 12.02
N GLN A 251 32.42 7.04 12.80
CA GLN A 251 32.35 5.65 12.32
C GLN A 251 31.23 5.47 11.27
N ALA A 252 30.08 6.10 11.47
CA ALA A 252 28.98 6.03 10.53
C ALA A 252 29.20 6.92 9.28
N GLN A 253 30.24 7.76 9.25
CA GLN A 253 30.53 8.71 8.18
C GLN A 253 29.31 9.59 7.82
N VAL A 254 28.67 10.15 8.84
CA VAL A 254 27.51 11.05 8.70
C VAL A 254 27.83 12.45 9.22
N ALA A 255 27.07 13.46 8.81
CA ALA A 255 27.40 14.86 9.08
C ALA A 255 27.20 15.27 10.55
N ASN A 256 26.24 14.65 11.27
CA ASN A 256 25.86 15.06 12.61
C ASN A 256 25.02 14.00 13.31
N ALA A 257 24.66 14.26 14.58
CA ALA A 257 23.83 13.37 15.39
C ALA A 257 22.44 13.13 14.79
N LYS A 258 21.83 14.13 14.14
CA LYS A 258 20.54 13.97 13.44
C LYS A 258 20.65 12.92 12.33
N ALA A 259 21.64 13.02 11.46
CA ALA A 259 21.89 12.09 10.39
C ALA A 259 22.22 10.68 10.91
N LEU A 260 22.98 10.60 12.04
CA LEU A 260 23.27 9.33 12.71
C LEU A 260 21.99 8.69 13.24
N HIS A 261 21.20 9.41 14.01
CA HIS A 261 19.94 8.93 14.59
C HIS A 261 18.99 8.45 13.48
N GLU A 262 18.83 9.24 12.43
CA GLU A 262 18.01 8.86 11.28
C GLU A 262 18.48 7.55 10.63
N ARG A 263 19.79 7.41 10.39
CA ARG A 263 20.39 6.20 9.80
C ARG A 263 20.19 4.99 10.70
N MET A 264 20.45 5.13 12.00
CA MET A 264 20.38 4.02 12.97
C MET A 264 18.94 3.58 13.26
N MET A 265 17.99 4.52 13.24
CA MET A 265 16.60 4.28 13.64
C MET A 265 15.64 4.03 12.47
N ARG A 266 16.09 4.11 11.21
CA ARG A 266 15.23 3.91 10.04
C ARG A 266 14.73 2.47 9.92
N ALA A 267 13.51 2.21 10.42
CA ALA A 267 12.91 0.89 10.49
C ALA A 267 12.79 0.19 9.13
N VAL A 268 12.31 0.90 8.11
CA VAL A 268 11.94 0.32 6.82
C VAL A 268 13.12 -0.28 6.04
N THR A 269 14.35 0.17 6.27
CA THR A 269 15.50 -0.20 5.42
C THR A 269 16.20 -1.49 5.83
N PHE A 270 16.04 -1.96 7.07
CA PHE A 270 16.79 -3.09 7.66
C PHE A 270 18.32 -2.98 7.55
N GLN A 271 18.85 -1.77 7.37
CA GLN A 271 20.30 -1.55 7.22
C GLN A 271 21.08 -1.67 8.53
N ASN A 272 20.41 -1.53 9.67
CA ASN A 272 20.99 -1.68 11.00
C ASN A 272 20.48 -2.99 11.64
N PRO A 273 21.26 -4.09 11.59
CA PRO A 273 20.87 -5.36 12.21
C PRO A 273 20.73 -5.29 13.74
N ALA A 274 21.42 -4.35 14.40
CA ALA A 274 21.37 -4.20 15.85
C ALA A 274 20.13 -3.45 16.36
N ARG A 275 19.34 -2.82 15.46
CA ARG A 275 18.13 -2.09 15.86
C ARG A 275 17.06 -3.06 16.35
N PRO A 276 16.56 -2.95 17.60
CA PRO A 276 15.43 -3.75 18.06
C PRO A 276 14.15 -3.50 17.24
N ARG A 277 13.36 -4.54 17.00
CA ARG A 277 12.23 -4.53 16.07
C ARG A 277 11.04 -5.30 16.62
N LEU A 278 9.85 -5.04 16.05
CA LEU A 278 8.61 -5.78 16.31
C LEU A 278 8.19 -6.64 15.09
N ASP A 279 9.03 -6.65 14.04
CA ASP A 279 8.79 -7.40 12.81
C ASP A 279 8.96 -8.93 13.03
N ALA A 280 8.35 -9.75 12.16
CA ALA A 280 8.43 -11.22 12.22
C ALA A 280 9.84 -11.77 12.00
N TRP A 281 10.64 -11.11 11.15
CA TRP A 281 12.01 -11.49 10.82
C TRP A 281 12.98 -10.33 10.99
N LEU A 282 14.18 -10.64 11.46
CA LEU A 282 15.26 -9.72 11.81
C LEU A 282 16.43 -9.91 10.86
N ASN A 283 16.89 -8.84 10.22
CA ASN A 283 18.11 -8.92 9.41
C ASN A 283 19.32 -9.24 10.29
N THR A 284 20.10 -10.26 9.91
CA THR A 284 21.35 -10.62 10.60
C THR A 284 22.59 -10.34 9.74
N THR A 285 22.40 -9.85 8.51
CA THR A 285 23.50 -9.59 7.57
C THR A 285 23.71 -8.08 7.43
N ALA A 286 24.91 -7.62 7.75
CA ALA A 286 25.29 -6.22 7.56
C ALA A 286 25.47 -5.90 6.05
N PRO A 287 24.97 -4.76 5.57
CA PRO A 287 25.25 -4.29 4.20
C PRO A 287 26.70 -3.79 4.08
N PRO A 288 27.32 -3.89 2.86
CA PRO A 288 26.76 -4.47 1.64
C PRO A 288 26.87 -5.99 1.56
N SER A 289 25.87 -6.66 0.98
CA SER A 289 25.90 -8.09 0.71
C SER A 289 25.04 -8.41 -0.53
N ASN A 290 25.28 -9.55 -1.17
CA ASN A 290 24.43 -10.11 -2.21
C ASN A 290 23.46 -11.17 -1.67
N LEU A 291 23.66 -11.64 -0.43
CA LEU A 291 22.75 -12.52 0.28
C LEU A 291 22.50 -11.95 1.68
N TYR A 292 21.25 -11.69 1.97
CA TYR A 292 20.78 -11.25 3.29
C TYR A 292 19.96 -12.35 3.94
N ILE A 293 20.33 -12.69 5.18
CA ILE A 293 19.65 -13.69 5.99
C ILE A 293 18.84 -12.96 7.06
N PHE A 294 17.55 -13.24 7.08
CA PHE A 294 16.65 -12.76 8.11
C PHE A 294 16.20 -13.96 8.94
N LYS A 295 16.32 -13.83 10.25
CA LYS A 295 15.94 -14.88 11.21
C LYS A 295 14.66 -14.49 11.93
N ARG A 296 13.88 -15.48 12.33
CA ARG A 296 12.66 -15.26 13.11
C ARG A 296 12.93 -14.42 14.36
N ASN A 297 11.99 -13.54 14.67
CA ASN A 297 12.00 -12.78 15.91
C ASN A 297 11.47 -13.65 17.06
N PRO A 298 12.28 -13.98 18.09
CA PRO A 298 11.82 -14.82 19.19
C PRO A 298 10.75 -14.16 20.07
N TYR A 299 10.57 -12.85 19.97
CA TYR A 299 9.58 -12.07 20.73
C TYR A 299 8.39 -11.60 19.87
N TYR A 300 8.19 -12.19 18.68
CA TYR A 300 7.10 -11.80 17.80
C TYR A 300 5.73 -12.07 18.43
N HIS A 301 4.82 -11.10 18.36
CA HIS A 301 3.58 -11.05 19.12
C HIS A 301 2.42 -11.86 18.54
N ARG A 302 2.54 -12.41 17.35
CA ARG A 302 1.48 -13.18 16.70
C ARG A 302 1.61 -14.66 16.97
N VAL A 303 0.45 -15.31 17.15
CA VAL A 303 0.33 -16.78 17.30
C VAL A 303 -0.76 -17.30 16.37
N ASP A 304 -0.73 -18.61 16.07
CA ASP A 304 -1.86 -19.29 15.46
C ASP A 304 -2.92 -19.68 16.52
N PRO A 305 -4.10 -20.19 16.13
CA PRO A 305 -5.14 -20.61 17.07
C PRO A 305 -4.73 -21.75 18.04
N THR A 306 -3.66 -22.48 17.75
CA THR A 306 -3.13 -23.50 18.67
C THR A 306 -2.15 -22.92 19.70
N GLY A 307 -1.79 -21.62 19.54
CA GLY A 307 -0.82 -20.94 20.38
C GLY A 307 0.62 -21.07 19.90
N ARG A 308 0.89 -21.65 18.72
CA ARG A 308 2.23 -21.64 18.11
C ARG A 308 2.61 -20.22 17.73
N GLN A 309 3.81 -19.79 18.10
CA GLN A 309 4.31 -18.47 17.75
C GLN A 309 4.67 -18.39 16.26
N LEU A 310 4.12 -17.42 15.55
CA LEU A 310 4.52 -17.11 14.18
C LEU A 310 5.90 -16.40 14.15
N PRO A 311 6.57 -16.34 13.01
CA PRO A 311 6.24 -16.94 11.71
C PRO A 311 6.43 -18.47 11.70
N TYR A 312 5.78 -19.17 10.76
CA TYR A 312 6.06 -20.58 10.57
C TYR A 312 7.44 -20.82 9.94
N ALA A 313 7.80 -20.06 8.89
CA ALA A 313 9.15 -20.14 8.31
C ALA A 313 10.17 -19.47 9.25
N ASP A 314 11.26 -20.16 9.55
CA ASP A 314 12.27 -19.67 10.49
C ASP A 314 13.16 -18.58 9.90
N GLU A 315 13.43 -18.64 8.60
CA GLU A 315 14.35 -17.68 7.94
C GLU A 315 13.78 -17.17 6.61
N ILE A 316 14.30 -16.02 6.18
CA ILE A 316 14.19 -15.52 4.81
C ILE A 316 15.61 -15.35 4.27
N HIS A 317 15.90 -15.98 3.13
CA HIS A 317 17.14 -15.81 2.39
C HIS A 317 16.88 -14.93 1.17
N MET A 318 17.31 -13.68 1.23
CA MET A 318 17.10 -12.70 0.17
C MET A 318 18.37 -12.54 -0.66
N SER A 319 18.35 -13.05 -1.89
CA SER A 319 19.45 -12.88 -2.86
C SER A 319 19.23 -11.63 -3.71
N ILE A 320 20.28 -10.84 -3.89
CA ILE A 320 20.30 -9.66 -4.75
C ILE A 320 20.96 -10.00 -6.08
N GLY A 321 20.29 -9.72 -7.18
CA GLY A 321 20.81 -10.02 -8.52
C GLY A 321 20.26 -9.08 -9.59
N SER A 322 20.57 -9.35 -10.85
CA SER A 322 20.05 -8.56 -11.97
C SER A 322 18.53 -8.74 -12.13
N ASN A 323 17.81 -7.63 -12.26
CA ASN A 323 16.36 -7.64 -12.50
C ASN A 323 15.97 -8.50 -13.71
N SER A 324 16.77 -8.49 -14.78
CA SER A 324 16.51 -9.23 -16.02
C SER A 324 16.57 -10.74 -15.87
N LEU A 325 17.22 -11.25 -14.81
CA LEU A 325 17.36 -12.69 -14.55
C LEU A 325 16.30 -13.22 -13.56
N ILE A 326 15.55 -12.36 -12.90
CA ILE A 326 14.63 -12.78 -11.82
C ILE A 326 13.55 -13.73 -12.35
N ALA A 327 12.92 -13.43 -13.50
CA ALA A 327 11.90 -14.29 -14.08
C ALA A 327 12.48 -15.69 -14.42
N ALA A 328 13.68 -15.74 -15.04
CA ALA A 328 14.35 -17.00 -15.38
C ALA A 328 14.70 -17.82 -14.14
N LYS A 329 15.28 -17.19 -13.11
CA LYS A 329 15.62 -17.83 -11.83
C LYS A 329 14.38 -18.29 -11.07
N THR A 330 13.28 -17.53 -11.13
CA THR A 330 11.99 -17.94 -10.56
C THR A 330 11.49 -19.21 -11.28
N GLY A 331 11.52 -19.23 -12.61
CA GLY A 331 11.10 -20.39 -13.39
C GLY A 331 11.97 -21.63 -13.16
N SER A 332 13.24 -21.49 -12.76
CA SER A 332 14.11 -22.62 -12.37
C SER A 332 13.85 -23.12 -10.94
N GLY A 333 13.06 -22.41 -10.13
CA GLY A 333 12.75 -22.76 -8.74
C GLY A 333 13.76 -22.23 -7.73
N GLU A 334 14.52 -21.18 -8.08
CA GLU A 334 15.48 -20.54 -7.16
C GLU A 334 14.81 -19.57 -6.17
N SER A 335 13.50 -19.30 -6.31
CA SER A 335 12.70 -18.49 -5.37
C SER A 335 11.49 -19.28 -4.88
N ASP A 336 11.18 -19.15 -3.58
CA ASP A 336 10.03 -19.81 -2.96
C ASP A 336 8.79 -18.91 -2.94
N LEU A 337 8.96 -17.59 -3.04
CA LEU A 337 7.87 -16.62 -3.19
C LEU A 337 8.38 -15.44 -4.02
N GLN A 338 7.77 -15.21 -5.16
CA GLN A 338 8.17 -14.13 -6.07
C GLN A 338 6.96 -13.47 -6.73
N ALA A 339 6.94 -12.14 -6.73
CA ALA A 339 6.06 -11.32 -7.55
C ALA A 339 6.81 -10.07 -8.04
N ARG A 340 7.60 -9.46 -7.15
CA ARG A 340 8.40 -8.28 -7.50
C ARG A 340 9.38 -8.63 -8.63
N TYR A 341 9.47 -7.76 -9.63
CA TYR A 341 10.23 -7.94 -10.87
C TYR A 341 9.72 -9.03 -11.83
N LEU A 342 8.60 -9.70 -11.52
CA LEU A 342 7.86 -10.45 -12.53
C LEU A 342 6.90 -9.51 -13.25
N ARG A 343 6.87 -9.63 -14.56
CA ARG A 343 6.00 -8.87 -15.46
C ARG A 343 4.93 -9.77 -16.06
N PHE A 344 3.90 -9.18 -16.62
CA PHE A 344 2.82 -9.94 -17.22
C PHE A 344 3.30 -10.72 -18.47
N ASP A 345 4.24 -10.18 -19.23
CA ASP A 345 4.86 -10.84 -20.38
C ASP A 345 5.70 -12.09 -20.00
N ASP A 346 6.15 -12.22 -18.74
CA ASP A 346 6.79 -13.43 -18.24
C ASP A 346 5.81 -14.59 -18.01
N TYR A 347 4.49 -14.36 -18.05
CA TYR A 347 3.48 -15.33 -17.63
C TYR A 347 3.52 -16.64 -18.42
N THR A 348 3.65 -16.60 -19.74
CA THR A 348 3.72 -17.80 -20.59
C THR A 348 4.94 -18.67 -20.28
N PHE A 349 6.08 -18.04 -20.04
CA PHE A 349 7.31 -18.70 -19.60
C PHE A 349 7.15 -19.34 -18.21
N LEU A 350 6.59 -18.60 -17.24
CA LEU A 350 6.34 -19.10 -15.89
C LEU A 350 5.34 -20.25 -15.88
N LYS A 351 4.30 -20.22 -16.70
CA LYS A 351 3.34 -21.34 -16.86
C LYS A 351 4.00 -22.58 -17.48
N ALA A 352 5.01 -22.40 -18.33
CA ALA A 352 5.79 -23.54 -18.83
C ALA A 352 6.65 -24.17 -17.71
N ALA A 353 7.19 -23.39 -16.79
CA ALA A 353 7.90 -23.88 -15.61
C ALA A 353 6.96 -24.59 -14.63
N GLU A 354 5.75 -24.07 -14.43
CA GLU A 354 4.70 -24.70 -13.61
C GLU A 354 4.33 -26.09 -14.13
N ARG A 355 4.14 -26.26 -15.47
CA ARG A 355 3.91 -27.59 -16.06
C ARG A 355 5.01 -28.60 -15.80
N LYS A 356 6.24 -28.13 -15.53
CA LYS A 356 7.39 -28.97 -15.12
C LYS A 356 7.45 -29.21 -13.62
N GLY A 357 6.46 -28.75 -12.85
CA GLY A 357 6.38 -28.91 -11.40
C GLY A 357 7.40 -28.09 -10.60
N LYS A 358 8.04 -27.08 -11.21
CA LYS A 358 9.08 -26.27 -10.55
C LYS A 358 8.52 -25.20 -9.62
N ILE A 359 7.38 -24.61 -10.00
CA ILE A 359 6.71 -23.54 -9.29
C ILE A 359 5.19 -23.69 -9.45
N LYS A 360 4.41 -22.93 -8.67
CA LYS A 360 3.00 -22.60 -8.93
C LYS A 360 2.91 -21.16 -9.35
N VAL A 361 1.99 -20.84 -10.27
CA VAL A 361 1.83 -19.47 -10.80
C VAL A 361 0.38 -19.03 -10.69
N HIS A 362 0.18 -17.92 -10.00
CA HIS A 362 -1.10 -17.25 -9.81
C HIS A 362 -1.10 -15.91 -10.55
N LEU A 363 -2.28 -15.41 -10.90
CA LEU A 363 -2.46 -14.06 -11.44
C LEU A 363 -3.26 -13.24 -10.43
N TRP A 364 -2.59 -12.33 -9.74
CA TRP A 364 -3.23 -11.38 -8.82
C TRP A 364 -3.57 -10.09 -9.54
N ASP A 365 -4.59 -9.37 -9.07
CA ASP A 365 -4.95 -8.07 -9.59
C ASP A 365 -3.94 -7.00 -9.13
N LYS A 366 -3.53 -6.10 -10.04
CA LYS A 366 -2.87 -4.86 -9.65
C LYS A 366 -3.92 -3.83 -9.24
N ALA A 367 -3.62 -3.02 -8.22
CA ALA A 367 -4.55 -2.04 -7.70
C ALA A 367 -4.26 -0.60 -8.13
N ASN A 368 -3.48 -0.37 -9.18
CA ASN A 368 -3.31 0.97 -9.72
C ASN A 368 -4.55 1.40 -10.51
N GLY A 369 -4.97 2.65 -10.38
CA GLY A 369 -6.09 3.21 -11.15
C GLY A 369 -5.87 3.17 -12.65
N SER A 370 -4.61 3.29 -13.09
CA SER A 370 -4.14 2.90 -14.41
C SER A 370 -2.78 2.22 -14.28
N HIS A 371 -2.56 1.16 -15.05
CA HIS A 371 -1.26 0.47 -15.09
C HIS A 371 -0.15 1.42 -15.56
N MET A 372 -0.48 2.22 -16.56
CA MET A 372 0.33 3.31 -17.07
C MET A 372 -0.59 4.50 -17.36
N ALA A 373 -0.17 5.68 -16.96
CA ALA A 373 -0.82 6.93 -17.33
C ALA A 373 0.18 7.86 -18.03
N ILE A 374 -0.26 8.48 -19.10
CA ILE A 374 0.43 9.63 -19.69
C ILE A 374 -0.01 10.86 -18.91
N VAL A 375 0.96 11.67 -18.50
CA VAL A 375 0.76 12.77 -17.56
C VAL A 375 1.17 14.10 -18.20
N PRO A 376 0.20 14.89 -18.70
CA PRO A 376 0.44 16.26 -19.15
C PRO A 376 0.91 17.14 -17.98
N ASN A 377 2.00 17.89 -18.12
CA ASN A 377 2.46 18.80 -17.07
C ASN A 377 1.81 20.18 -17.24
N LEU A 378 0.82 20.49 -16.42
CA LEU A 378 0.06 21.76 -16.45
C LEU A 378 0.90 22.95 -15.96
N THR A 379 2.08 22.70 -15.42
CA THR A 379 3.02 23.68 -14.89
C THR A 379 4.35 23.70 -15.67
N THR A 380 4.36 23.15 -16.88
CA THR A 380 5.55 23.18 -17.74
C THR A 380 6.00 24.60 -18.05
N LYS A 381 7.31 24.80 -18.19
CA LYS A 381 7.92 26.09 -18.54
C LYS A 381 7.72 26.50 -20.02
N ASP A 382 7.39 25.53 -20.89
CA ASP A 382 7.04 25.83 -22.27
C ASP A 382 5.67 26.52 -22.33
N ASP A 383 5.65 27.82 -22.58
CA ASP A 383 4.45 28.67 -22.56
C ASP A 383 3.35 28.21 -23.51
N GLN A 384 3.72 27.75 -24.72
CA GLN A 384 2.73 27.29 -25.70
C GLN A 384 2.10 25.99 -25.26
N TRP A 385 2.92 25.01 -24.84
CA TRP A 385 2.41 23.74 -24.32
C TRP A 385 1.65 23.92 -23.02
N ARG A 386 2.09 24.80 -22.13
CA ARG A 386 1.38 25.09 -20.88
C ARG A 386 -0.03 25.58 -21.14
N ARG A 387 -0.23 26.55 -22.05
CA ARG A 387 -1.55 27.09 -22.44
C ARG A 387 -2.43 25.96 -23.00
N LEU A 388 -1.91 25.18 -23.97
CA LEU A 388 -2.63 24.08 -24.59
C LEU A 388 -2.99 22.98 -23.58
N LEU A 389 -2.04 22.54 -22.74
CA LEU A 389 -2.28 21.50 -21.76
C LEU A 389 -3.24 21.93 -20.63
N ARG A 390 -3.34 23.22 -20.34
CA ARG A 390 -4.35 23.78 -19.41
C ARG A 390 -5.75 23.83 -20.01
N ASP A 391 -5.90 23.88 -21.32
CA ASP A 391 -7.20 23.73 -21.96
C ASP A 391 -7.64 22.26 -21.93
N VAL A 392 -8.84 22.02 -21.41
CA VAL A 392 -9.38 20.67 -21.26
C VAL A 392 -9.57 19.95 -22.61
N ARG A 393 -9.87 20.71 -23.68
CA ARG A 393 -10.06 20.16 -25.04
C ARG A 393 -8.80 19.47 -25.53
N MET A 394 -7.61 20.02 -25.24
CA MET A 394 -6.33 19.39 -25.57
C MET A 394 -6.18 18.04 -24.88
N ARG A 395 -6.40 17.97 -23.57
CA ARG A 395 -6.26 16.72 -22.81
C ARG A 395 -7.29 15.67 -23.24
N ARG A 396 -8.54 16.07 -23.52
CA ARG A 396 -9.59 15.20 -24.07
C ARG A 396 -9.21 14.67 -25.46
N ALA A 397 -8.70 15.53 -26.34
CA ALA A 397 -8.24 15.12 -27.68
C ALA A 397 -7.10 14.11 -27.61
N LEU A 398 -6.11 14.34 -26.75
CA LEU A 398 -5.00 13.40 -26.49
C LEU A 398 -5.52 12.03 -26.02
N SER A 399 -6.51 12.02 -25.14
CA SER A 399 -7.10 10.79 -24.61
C SER A 399 -7.91 10.03 -25.66
N LEU A 400 -8.79 10.72 -26.41
CA LEU A 400 -9.62 10.13 -27.47
C LEU A 400 -8.79 9.60 -28.64
N ALA A 401 -7.59 10.11 -28.85
CA ALA A 401 -6.69 9.65 -29.91
C ALA A 401 -5.91 8.37 -29.53
N ILE A 402 -6.17 7.71 -28.40
CA ILE A 402 -5.50 6.47 -27.98
C ILE A 402 -6.40 5.28 -28.18
N ASP A 403 -5.97 4.31 -28.99
CA ASP A 403 -6.64 3.03 -29.20
C ASP A 403 -6.26 2.04 -28.06
N ARG A 404 -7.00 2.15 -26.96
CA ARG A 404 -6.78 1.34 -25.75
C ARG A 404 -7.11 -0.14 -25.95
N GLU A 405 -8.08 -0.45 -26.81
CA GLU A 405 -8.44 -1.83 -27.14
C GLU A 405 -7.28 -2.53 -27.85
N LYS A 406 -6.69 -1.86 -28.85
CA LYS A 406 -5.51 -2.39 -29.55
C LYS A 406 -4.34 -2.62 -28.58
N ILE A 407 -4.10 -1.70 -27.66
CA ILE A 407 -3.06 -1.84 -26.63
C ILE A 407 -3.36 -3.03 -25.72
N ASN A 408 -4.62 -3.16 -25.27
CA ASN A 408 -5.07 -4.28 -24.43
C ASN A 408 -4.86 -5.64 -25.11
N GLN A 409 -5.26 -5.75 -26.37
CA GLN A 409 -5.09 -7.00 -27.13
C GLN A 409 -3.61 -7.33 -27.36
N ALA A 410 -2.80 -6.33 -27.73
CA ALA A 410 -1.40 -6.55 -28.10
C ALA A 410 -0.51 -6.91 -26.91
N LEU A 411 -0.72 -6.31 -25.74
CA LEU A 411 0.20 -6.39 -24.60
C LEU A 411 -0.38 -7.11 -23.38
N PHE A 412 -1.70 -7.16 -23.26
CA PHE A 412 -2.38 -7.75 -22.10
C PHE A 412 -3.32 -8.91 -22.48
N TYR A 413 -3.27 -9.40 -23.73
CA TYR A 413 -4.08 -10.52 -24.24
C TYR A 413 -5.59 -10.32 -24.02
N GLY A 414 -6.07 -9.07 -23.97
CA GLY A 414 -7.45 -8.74 -23.66
C GLY A 414 -7.84 -8.89 -22.18
N LEU A 415 -6.90 -9.21 -21.30
CA LEU A 415 -7.18 -9.48 -19.87
C LEU A 415 -7.19 -8.23 -18.99
N ALA A 416 -6.67 -7.11 -19.49
CA ALA A 416 -6.78 -5.82 -18.82
C ALA A 416 -8.08 -5.11 -19.22
N ARG A 417 -8.36 -3.97 -18.62
CA ARG A 417 -9.54 -3.17 -18.90
C ARG A 417 -9.13 -1.80 -19.44
N PRO A 418 -9.48 -1.45 -20.69
CA PRO A 418 -9.39 -0.08 -21.20
C PRO A 418 -10.14 0.88 -20.29
N SER A 419 -9.47 1.95 -19.84
CA SER A 419 -10.03 2.84 -18.83
C SER A 419 -9.26 4.15 -18.74
N GLY A 420 -9.93 5.19 -18.25
CA GLY A 420 -9.26 6.35 -17.66
C GLY A 420 -8.48 5.96 -16.40
N ASP A 421 -7.70 6.91 -15.88
CA ASP A 421 -7.00 6.75 -14.61
C ASP A 421 -7.96 7.08 -13.45
N THR A 422 -8.57 6.04 -12.88
CA THR A 422 -9.61 6.18 -11.86
C THR A 422 -9.61 4.98 -10.90
N VAL A 423 -10.52 4.99 -9.93
CA VAL A 423 -10.70 3.88 -8.99
C VAL A 423 -11.22 2.62 -9.69
N LEU A 424 -10.87 1.44 -9.14
CA LEU A 424 -11.18 0.14 -9.73
C LEU A 424 -12.58 -0.36 -9.32
N PRO A 425 -13.19 -1.30 -10.09
CA PRO A 425 -14.52 -1.83 -9.83
C PRO A 425 -14.77 -2.40 -8.43
N ARG A 426 -13.71 -2.87 -7.75
CA ARG A 426 -13.80 -3.39 -6.37
C ARG A 426 -13.84 -2.29 -5.31
N SER A 427 -13.56 -1.03 -5.65
CA SER A 427 -13.73 0.11 -4.74
C SER A 427 -15.21 0.44 -4.57
N PRO A 428 -15.71 0.73 -3.35
CA PRO A 428 -17.07 1.19 -3.12
C PRO A 428 -17.36 2.55 -3.77
N LEU A 429 -16.32 3.27 -4.19
CA LEU A 429 -16.41 4.57 -4.87
C LEU A 429 -16.49 4.45 -6.39
N PHE A 430 -16.43 3.24 -6.94
CA PHE A 430 -16.41 3.04 -8.38
C PHE A 430 -17.74 3.42 -9.04
N LYS A 431 -17.66 4.17 -10.13
CA LYS A 431 -18.75 4.34 -11.10
C LYS A 431 -18.19 4.20 -12.50
N GLN A 432 -18.91 3.44 -13.35
CA GLN A 432 -18.51 3.18 -14.73
C GLN A 432 -18.21 4.47 -15.50
N LYS A 433 -19.00 5.53 -15.29
CA LYS A 433 -18.82 6.84 -15.94
C LYS A 433 -17.42 7.46 -15.76
N TYR A 434 -16.74 7.18 -14.63
CA TYR A 434 -15.38 7.69 -14.41
C TYR A 434 -14.34 6.93 -15.24
N ALA A 435 -14.56 5.62 -15.41
CA ALA A 435 -13.68 4.76 -16.20
C ALA A 435 -13.81 5.04 -17.71
N ASP A 436 -15.01 5.38 -18.15
CA ASP A 436 -15.35 5.58 -19.58
C ASP A 436 -15.11 7.02 -20.04
N ALA A 437 -14.92 7.97 -19.12
CA ALA A 437 -14.78 9.38 -19.44
C ALA A 437 -13.60 9.63 -20.40
N TRP A 438 -13.91 10.10 -21.61
CA TRP A 438 -12.94 10.45 -22.66
C TRP A 438 -11.97 9.32 -23.05
N CYS A 439 -12.37 8.04 -22.88
CA CYS A 439 -11.49 6.87 -23.08
C CYS A 439 -11.75 6.11 -24.38
N ARG A 440 -12.90 6.30 -25.01
CA ARG A 440 -13.20 5.65 -26.29
C ARG A 440 -12.25 6.18 -27.38
N TYR A 441 -11.77 5.31 -28.25
CA TYR A 441 -11.00 5.72 -29.42
C TYR A 441 -11.92 6.45 -30.40
N ASP A 442 -11.71 7.75 -30.56
CA ASP A 442 -12.50 8.64 -31.40
C ASP A 442 -11.61 9.74 -32.02
N PRO A 443 -10.83 9.36 -33.05
CA PRO A 443 -9.90 10.30 -33.69
C PRO A 443 -10.62 11.46 -34.41
N ASP A 444 -11.88 11.31 -34.81
CA ASP A 444 -12.63 12.39 -35.47
C ASP A 444 -13.00 13.48 -34.45
N THR A 445 -13.51 13.12 -33.28
CA THR A 445 -13.72 14.09 -32.21
C THR A 445 -12.40 14.68 -31.71
N ALA A 446 -11.32 13.90 -31.63
CA ALA A 446 -10.00 14.41 -31.28
C ALA A 446 -9.53 15.49 -32.29
N ASN A 447 -9.65 15.22 -33.59
CA ASN A 447 -9.33 16.21 -34.62
C ASN A 447 -10.14 17.49 -34.49
N ARG A 448 -11.46 17.39 -34.30
CA ARG A 448 -12.34 18.55 -34.12
C ARG A 448 -11.93 19.39 -32.90
N LEU A 449 -11.63 18.78 -31.75
CA LEU A 449 -11.17 19.50 -30.56
C LEU A 449 -9.82 20.19 -30.78
N LEU A 450 -8.92 19.57 -31.55
CA LEU A 450 -7.63 20.20 -31.92
C LEU A 450 -7.80 21.38 -32.88
N ASP A 451 -8.74 21.28 -33.82
CA ASP A 451 -9.09 22.38 -34.76
C ASP A 451 -9.72 23.55 -33.96
N GLU A 452 -10.62 23.29 -33.03
CA GLU A 452 -11.21 24.31 -32.12
C GLU A 452 -10.18 25.02 -31.24
N LEU A 453 -9.01 24.41 -31.01
CA LEU A 453 -7.87 25.00 -30.31
C LEU A 453 -6.99 25.87 -31.24
N GLY A 454 -7.33 26.00 -32.52
CA GLY A 454 -6.55 26.70 -33.52
C GLY A 454 -5.32 25.95 -34.02
N LEU A 455 -5.32 24.62 -33.90
CA LEU A 455 -4.27 23.73 -34.41
C LEU A 455 -4.68 23.10 -35.76
N ASP A 456 -5.46 23.79 -36.57
CA ASP A 456 -6.01 23.33 -37.86
C ASP A 456 -4.96 23.24 -38.98
N LYS A 457 -3.87 24.01 -38.88
CA LYS A 457 -2.80 24.00 -39.89
C LYS A 457 -1.86 22.81 -39.67
N ARG A 458 -1.44 22.18 -40.80
CA ARG A 458 -0.49 21.06 -40.79
C ARG A 458 0.66 21.33 -41.75
N ASP A 459 1.83 20.78 -41.45
CA ASP A 459 2.97 20.77 -42.35
C ASP A 459 2.87 19.69 -43.45
N SER A 460 3.91 19.56 -44.28
CA SER A 460 4.00 18.57 -45.35
C SER A 460 3.96 17.13 -44.85
N ASP A 461 4.32 16.85 -43.57
CA ASP A 461 4.31 15.52 -42.95
C ASP A 461 2.97 15.22 -42.28
N GLY A 462 2.01 16.16 -42.35
CA GLY A 462 0.70 16.05 -41.70
C GLY A 462 0.70 16.38 -40.23
N ILE A 463 1.79 16.91 -39.67
CA ILE A 463 1.90 17.35 -38.27
C ILE A 463 1.30 18.73 -38.10
N ARG A 464 0.46 18.92 -37.10
CA ARG A 464 -0.17 20.20 -36.76
C ARG A 464 0.86 21.23 -36.34
N LEU A 465 0.54 22.48 -36.61
CA LEU A 465 1.38 23.61 -36.24
C LEU A 465 0.78 24.32 -35.03
N LEU A 466 1.60 24.56 -34.03
CA LEU A 466 1.27 25.40 -32.87
C LEU A 466 1.15 26.88 -33.30
N PRO A 467 0.49 27.74 -32.54
CA PRO A 467 0.52 29.18 -32.78
C PRO A 467 1.97 29.67 -32.97
N GLY A 468 2.24 30.39 -34.04
CA GLY A 468 3.61 30.82 -34.40
C GLY A 468 4.39 29.85 -35.29
N GLY A 469 3.77 28.74 -35.76
CA GLY A 469 4.33 27.88 -36.81
C GLY A 469 5.25 26.75 -36.32
N ARG A 470 5.47 26.60 -35.01
CA ARG A 470 6.22 25.47 -34.45
C ARG A 470 5.41 24.17 -34.61
N ARG A 471 6.05 23.07 -34.94
CA ARG A 471 5.41 21.75 -35.05
C ARG A 471 4.84 21.29 -33.69
N ALA A 472 3.70 20.64 -33.74
CA ALA A 472 3.09 20.02 -32.53
C ALA A 472 3.84 18.74 -32.15
N GLU A 473 5.06 18.90 -31.66
CA GLU A 473 5.95 17.84 -31.21
C GLU A 473 5.92 17.75 -29.68
N ILE A 474 5.61 16.58 -29.16
CA ILE A 474 5.52 16.29 -27.72
C ILE A 474 6.72 15.44 -27.32
N ILE A 475 7.65 16.03 -26.58
CA ILE A 475 8.72 15.27 -25.91
C ILE A 475 8.14 14.74 -24.61
N LEU A 476 8.04 13.39 -24.50
CA LEU A 476 7.53 12.71 -23.34
C LEU A 476 8.68 12.07 -22.56
N ASP A 477 8.93 12.56 -21.36
CA ASP A 477 9.99 12.02 -20.51
C ASP A 477 9.54 10.73 -19.80
N THR A 478 10.42 9.72 -19.75
CA THR A 478 10.24 8.46 -19.07
C THR A 478 11.50 8.07 -18.28
N ALA A 479 11.33 7.29 -17.21
CA ALA A 479 12.46 6.77 -16.44
C ALA A 479 13.23 5.64 -17.15
N GLY A 480 12.77 5.16 -18.32
CA GLY A 480 13.45 4.14 -19.12
C GLY A 480 13.56 2.75 -18.45
N GLU A 481 12.73 2.46 -17.45
CA GLU A 481 12.84 1.25 -16.63
C GLU A 481 11.91 0.11 -17.09
N SER A 482 11.05 0.34 -18.07
CA SER A 482 10.05 -0.63 -18.53
C SER A 482 9.98 -0.68 -20.06
N THR A 483 10.27 -1.84 -20.63
CA THR A 483 10.07 -2.10 -22.06
C THR A 483 8.59 -2.05 -22.44
N GLU A 484 7.69 -2.55 -21.59
CA GLU A 484 6.24 -2.50 -21.77
C GLU A 484 5.74 -1.05 -21.94
N GLN A 485 6.29 -0.10 -21.14
CA GLN A 485 5.97 1.33 -21.34
C GLN A 485 6.40 1.81 -22.73
N SER A 486 7.57 1.39 -23.20
CA SER A 486 8.09 1.78 -24.51
C SER A 486 7.21 1.24 -25.63
N ASP A 487 6.74 0.00 -25.52
CA ASP A 487 5.85 -0.64 -26.49
C ASP A 487 4.47 0.03 -26.54
N ILE A 488 3.89 0.37 -25.36
CA ILE A 488 2.65 1.15 -25.28
C ILE A 488 2.84 2.53 -25.94
N LEU A 489 3.92 3.22 -25.63
CA LEU A 489 4.20 4.55 -26.20
C LEU A 489 4.38 4.52 -27.72
N GLN A 490 4.90 3.41 -28.27
CA GLN A 490 4.99 3.24 -29.71
C GLN A 490 3.60 3.15 -30.36
N LEU A 491 2.66 2.39 -29.76
CA LEU A 491 1.27 2.31 -30.22
C LEU A 491 0.55 3.66 -30.10
N VAL A 492 0.79 4.39 -29.02
CA VAL A 492 0.25 5.77 -28.83
C VAL A 492 0.80 6.72 -29.88
N LYS A 493 2.12 6.67 -30.16
CA LYS A 493 2.77 7.48 -31.20
C LYS A 493 2.09 7.29 -32.56
N ASP A 494 1.79 6.05 -32.94
CA ASP A 494 1.13 5.73 -34.21
C ASP A 494 -0.28 6.32 -34.29
N THR A 495 -1.05 6.27 -33.21
CA THR A 495 -2.42 6.80 -33.17
C THR A 495 -2.44 8.33 -33.05
N TRP A 496 -1.55 8.94 -32.28
CA TRP A 496 -1.44 10.41 -32.20
C TRP A 496 -0.99 11.03 -33.53
N ARG A 497 -0.13 10.34 -34.28
CA ARG A 497 0.27 10.81 -35.63
C ARG A 497 -0.93 10.96 -36.56
N LYS A 498 -1.95 10.08 -36.46
CA LYS A 498 -3.17 10.17 -37.29
C LYS A 498 -3.96 11.47 -37.05
N VAL A 499 -3.89 12.01 -35.82
CA VAL A 499 -4.50 13.31 -35.49
C VAL A 499 -3.55 14.47 -35.61
N GLY A 500 -2.33 14.25 -36.18
CA GLY A 500 -1.34 15.30 -36.48
C GLY A 500 -0.47 15.69 -35.29
N LEU A 501 -0.29 14.84 -34.30
CA LEU A 501 0.61 15.08 -33.17
C LEU A 501 1.82 14.15 -33.26
N ALA A 502 3.02 14.70 -33.12
CA ALA A 502 4.26 13.93 -33.13
C ALA A 502 4.72 13.65 -31.69
N LEU A 503 4.84 12.37 -31.31
CA LEU A 503 5.30 11.94 -29.99
C LEU A 503 6.74 11.43 -30.04
N TYR A 504 7.59 11.94 -29.16
CA TYR A 504 8.99 11.55 -29.00
C TYR A 504 9.27 11.14 -27.54
N PRO A 505 9.20 9.83 -27.23
CA PRO A 505 9.60 9.34 -25.92
C PRO A 505 11.09 9.56 -25.67
N ARG A 506 11.44 10.15 -24.52
CA ARG A 506 12.83 10.38 -24.09
C ARG A 506 13.08 9.66 -22.78
N ALA A 507 13.81 8.54 -22.85
CA ALA A 507 14.22 7.78 -21.67
C ALA A 507 15.44 8.46 -21.01
N THR A 508 15.37 8.65 -19.68
CA THR A 508 16.47 9.18 -18.86
C THR A 508 16.56 8.40 -17.55
N GLN A 509 17.67 8.60 -16.83
CA GLN A 509 17.81 8.02 -15.50
C GLN A 509 16.76 8.64 -14.54
N ARG A 510 16.23 7.83 -13.58
CA ARG A 510 15.08 8.20 -12.73
C ARG A 510 15.23 9.51 -11.98
N ASP A 511 16.41 9.83 -11.45
CA ASP A 511 16.59 11.05 -10.68
C ASP A 511 16.62 12.29 -11.60
N LEU A 512 17.22 12.17 -12.79
CA LEU A 512 17.16 13.20 -13.82
C LEU A 512 15.73 13.38 -14.36
N PHE A 513 15.01 12.28 -14.61
CA PHE A 513 13.59 12.31 -14.97
C PHE A 513 12.76 13.13 -13.96
N ARG A 514 12.93 12.85 -12.66
CA ARG A 514 12.23 13.58 -11.59
C ARG A 514 12.62 15.05 -11.53
N ALA A 515 13.93 15.34 -11.61
CA ALA A 515 14.41 16.72 -11.58
C ALA A 515 13.80 17.55 -12.72
N ARG A 516 13.74 16.99 -13.93
CA ARG A 516 13.14 17.66 -15.10
C ARG A 516 11.63 17.84 -14.96
N ALA A 517 10.93 16.83 -14.48
CA ALA A 517 9.48 16.90 -14.27
C ALA A 517 9.12 17.94 -13.19
N TYR A 518 9.82 17.92 -12.06
CA TYR A 518 9.55 18.83 -10.93
C TYR A 518 9.97 20.28 -11.21
N SER A 519 11.02 20.49 -12.00
CA SER A 519 11.43 21.84 -12.43
C SER A 519 10.55 22.43 -13.53
N GLY A 520 9.58 21.70 -14.08
CA GLY A 520 8.72 22.16 -15.17
C GLY A 520 9.37 22.09 -16.57
N GLU A 521 10.53 21.45 -16.73
CA GLU A 521 11.18 21.28 -18.04
C GLU A 521 10.49 20.21 -18.90
N SER A 522 9.82 19.25 -18.28
CA SER A 522 9.06 18.23 -19.00
C SER A 522 7.70 18.77 -19.43
N ILE A 523 7.37 18.64 -20.72
CA ILE A 523 6.04 18.94 -21.27
C ILE A 523 5.06 17.86 -20.83
N MET A 524 5.50 16.61 -20.90
CA MET A 524 4.68 15.43 -20.61
C MET A 524 5.56 14.33 -20.06
N THR A 525 4.99 13.50 -19.22
CA THR A 525 5.68 12.36 -18.59
C THR A 525 4.82 11.11 -18.67
N VAL A 526 5.41 9.97 -18.30
CA VAL A 526 4.68 8.71 -18.10
C VAL A 526 5.03 8.10 -16.75
N TRP A 527 4.00 7.63 -16.05
CA TRP A 527 4.14 6.94 -14.78
C TRP A 527 2.97 5.96 -14.57
N ALA A 528 2.95 5.23 -13.46
CA ALA A 528 1.75 4.53 -13.02
C ALA A 528 0.64 5.57 -12.69
N GLY A 529 -0.61 5.20 -12.92
CA GLY A 529 -1.77 6.00 -12.48
C GLY A 529 -1.95 6.00 -10.96
N HIS A 530 -3.15 6.24 -10.47
CA HIS A 530 -3.48 6.21 -9.05
C HIS A 530 -2.83 5.04 -8.34
N ASN A 531 -2.02 5.29 -7.33
CA ASN A 531 -1.31 4.22 -6.58
C ASN A 531 -2.28 3.31 -5.82
N ASN A 532 -3.39 3.85 -5.34
CA ASN A 532 -4.45 3.12 -4.70
C ASN A 532 -5.75 3.24 -5.51
N GLY A 533 -6.02 2.29 -6.37
CA GLY A 533 -7.27 2.19 -7.13
C GLY A 533 -8.42 1.53 -6.34
N LEU A 534 -8.19 1.17 -5.08
CA LEU A 534 -9.19 0.54 -4.19
C LEU A 534 -9.45 1.40 -2.93
N PRO A 535 -9.61 2.74 -3.06
CA PRO A 535 -9.88 3.57 -1.90
C PRO A 535 -11.28 3.27 -1.35
N THR A 536 -11.42 3.46 -0.03
CA THR A 536 -12.70 3.58 0.66
C THR A 536 -13.03 5.07 0.89
N PRO A 537 -14.25 5.42 1.32
CA PRO A 537 -14.57 6.81 1.68
C PRO A 537 -13.61 7.41 2.72
N ALA A 538 -13.09 6.57 3.64
CA ALA A 538 -12.15 6.98 4.67
C ALA A 538 -10.71 7.15 4.13
N THR A 539 -10.40 6.69 2.92
CA THR A 539 -9.10 6.91 2.28
C THR A 539 -8.97 8.36 1.85
N ARG A 540 -7.84 9.00 2.14
CA ARG A 540 -7.58 10.38 1.75
C ARG A 540 -7.44 10.52 0.23
N PRO A 541 -8.19 11.46 -0.43
CA PRO A 541 -8.17 11.64 -1.88
C PRO A 541 -7.02 12.52 -2.39
N ASP A 542 -5.81 12.40 -1.83
CA ASP A 542 -4.64 13.24 -2.14
C ASP A 542 -4.25 13.24 -3.61
N PHE A 543 -4.39 12.10 -4.27
CA PHE A 543 -3.99 11.96 -5.67
C PHE A 543 -4.81 12.88 -6.58
N LEU A 544 -6.05 13.17 -6.20
CA LEU A 544 -6.99 13.95 -7.01
C LEU A 544 -6.80 15.47 -6.89
N ALA A 545 -6.02 15.96 -5.92
CA ALA A 545 -5.80 17.39 -5.68
C ALA A 545 -4.32 17.75 -5.71
N PRO A 546 -3.92 18.98 -6.12
CA PRO A 546 -2.51 19.40 -6.18
C PRO A 546 -1.92 19.64 -4.80
N VAL A 547 -1.44 18.58 -4.15
CA VAL A 547 -0.96 18.62 -2.77
C VAL A 547 0.53 18.28 -2.61
N SER A 548 1.19 17.82 -3.67
CA SER A 548 2.59 17.42 -3.61
C SER A 548 3.32 17.68 -4.92
N GLN A 549 4.57 18.12 -4.83
CA GLN A 549 5.48 18.24 -5.96
C GLN A 549 5.66 16.92 -6.73
N ALA A 550 5.49 15.79 -6.04
CA ALA A 550 5.62 14.46 -6.66
C ALA A 550 4.49 14.11 -7.65
N GLN A 551 3.44 14.92 -7.71
CA GLN A 551 2.33 14.76 -8.65
C GLN A 551 2.70 15.41 -9.99
N LEU A 552 3.04 14.57 -10.96
CA LEU A 552 3.67 14.97 -12.24
C LEU A 552 2.78 15.84 -13.14
N GLN A 553 1.45 15.84 -12.94
CA GLN A 553 0.50 16.66 -13.70
C GLN A 553 0.52 18.14 -13.30
N TRP A 554 0.99 18.48 -12.09
CA TRP A 554 1.03 19.83 -11.55
C TRP A 554 2.10 20.06 -10.47
N PRO A 555 3.36 19.70 -10.72
CA PRO A 555 4.40 19.69 -9.66
C PRO A 555 4.58 21.06 -8.97
N ASP A 556 4.46 22.16 -9.68
CA ASP A 556 4.62 23.49 -9.12
C ASP A 556 3.45 23.90 -8.22
N TRP A 557 2.20 23.59 -8.61
CA TRP A 557 1.02 23.78 -7.75
C TRP A 557 1.04 22.88 -6.52
N GLY A 558 1.51 21.64 -6.70
CA GLY A 558 1.70 20.69 -5.61
C GLY A 558 2.75 21.17 -4.60
N LEU A 559 3.85 21.75 -5.08
CA LEU A 559 4.89 22.35 -4.23
C LEU A 559 4.34 23.50 -3.41
N TRP A 560 3.55 24.39 -4.03
CA TRP A 560 2.89 25.50 -3.34
C TRP A 560 2.03 25.01 -2.15
N THR A 561 1.18 24.03 -2.40
CA THR A 561 0.35 23.46 -1.33
C THR A 561 1.20 22.73 -0.29
N GLN A 562 2.22 21.99 -0.71
CA GLN A 562 3.12 21.21 0.16
C GLN A 562 3.89 22.10 1.13
N THR A 563 4.29 23.32 0.69
CA THR A 563 5.10 24.27 1.47
C THR A 563 4.25 25.36 2.14
N GLY A 564 2.92 25.28 2.06
CA GLY A 564 2.05 26.32 2.63
C GLY A 564 2.15 27.67 1.95
N GLY A 565 2.56 27.70 0.67
CA GLY A 565 2.71 28.92 -0.13
C GLY A 565 4.11 29.52 -0.17
N GLU A 566 5.10 28.91 0.52
CA GLU A 566 6.48 29.40 0.53
C GLU A 566 7.20 29.19 -0.81
N GLN A 567 6.87 28.11 -1.52
CA GLN A 567 7.48 27.76 -2.81
C GLN A 567 6.42 27.32 -3.81
N GLY A 568 6.72 27.41 -5.11
CA GLY A 568 5.79 27.10 -6.18
C GLY A 568 4.79 28.23 -6.44
N THR A 569 3.73 27.93 -7.20
CA THR A 569 2.66 28.88 -7.54
C THR A 569 1.29 28.31 -7.17
N PRO A 570 0.30 29.13 -6.80
CA PRO A 570 -1.05 28.64 -6.51
C PRO A 570 -1.71 28.04 -7.76
N PRO A 571 -2.60 27.06 -7.63
CA PRO A 571 -3.34 26.50 -8.76
C PRO A 571 -4.16 27.56 -9.50
N GLU A 572 -3.94 27.69 -10.81
CA GLU A 572 -4.62 28.69 -11.63
C GLU A 572 -5.95 28.19 -12.20
N LEU A 573 -6.10 26.88 -12.44
CA LEU A 573 -7.33 26.30 -12.98
C LEU A 573 -8.43 26.22 -11.91
N PRO A 574 -9.66 26.69 -12.23
CA PRO A 574 -10.79 26.59 -11.30
C PRO A 574 -11.04 25.17 -10.80
N ALA A 575 -10.97 24.17 -11.68
CA ALA A 575 -11.14 22.77 -11.33
C ALA A 575 -10.07 22.28 -10.32
N ALA A 576 -8.80 22.70 -10.47
CA ALA A 576 -7.72 22.32 -9.54
C ALA A 576 -7.91 23.00 -8.16
N ARG A 577 -8.39 24.24 -8.13
CA ARG A 577 -8.77 24.93 -6.88
C ARG A 577 -9.94 24.21 -6.19
N ARG A 578 -11.00 23.87 -6.96
CA ARG A 578 -12.14 23.13 -6.40
C ARG A 578 -11.74 21.79 -5.79
N LEU A 579 -10.77 21.07 -6.41
CA LEU A 579 -10.24 19.83 -5.84
C LEU A 579 -9.53 20.05 -4.50
N LEU A 580 -8.81 21.16 -4.29
CA LEU A 580 -8.23 21.51 -2.98
C LEU A 580 -9.32 21.86 -1.94
N GLU A 581 -10.35 22.59 -2.33
CA GLU A 581 -11.49 22.90 -1.47
C GLU A 581 -12.20 21.62 -1.01
N LEU A 582 -12.49 20.72 -1.95
CA LEU A 582 -13.11 19.42 -1.70
C LEU A 582 -12.24 18.55 -0.77
N LEU A 583 -10.91 18.55 -0.94
CA LEU A 583 -10.04 17.87 0.00
C LEU A 583 -10.17 18.44 1.43
N GLY A 584 -10.35 19.76 1.56
CA GLY A 584 -10.67 20.40 2.83
C GLY A 584 -12.04 19.98 3.38
N GLU A 585 -13.04 19.84 2.53
CA GLU A 585 -14.37 19.35 2.90
C GLU A 585 -14.33 17.89 3.36
N TRP A 586 -13.59 17.02 2.65
CA TRP A 586 -13.37 15.63 3.04
C TRP A 586 -12.78 15.51 4.46
N ARG A 587 -11.81 16.37 4.79
CA ARG A 587 -11.18 16.39 6.12
C ARG A 587 -12.18 16.75 7.22
N ARG A 588 -13.15 17.62 6.92
CA ARG A 588 -14.18 18.07 7.87
C ARG A 588 -15.41 17.17 7.90
N ALA A 589 -15.50 16.19 6.99
CA ALA A 589 -16.64 15.30 6.91
C ALA A 589 -16.80 14.44 8.17
N GLU A 590 -17.98 14.46 8.77
CA GLU A 590 -18.26 13.81 10.05
C GLU A 590 -18.43 12.30 9.90
N ASP A 591 -18.95 11.84 8.74
CA ASP A 591 -19.23 10.43 8.47
C ASP A 591 -18.71 9.97 7.11
N GLU A 592 -18.76 8.66 6.88
CA GLU A 592 -18.31 8.05 5.63
C GLU A 592 -19.21 8.41 4.43
N ALA A 593 -20.48 8.67 4.64
CA ALA A 593 -21.39 9.05 3.56
C ALA A 593 -21.04 10.46 3.04
N ALA A 594 -20.70 11.40 3.94
CA ALA A 594 -20.20 12.72 3.58
C ALA A 594 -18.83 12.61 2.85
N GLN A 595 -17.91 11.77 3.35
CA GLN A 595 -16.64 11.51 2.69
C GLN A 595 -16.83 10.92 1.29
N ALA A 596 -17.75 9.96 1.13
CA ALA A 596 -18.06 9.37 -0.18
C ALA A 596 -18.64 10.40 -1.17
N ARG A 597 -19.49 11.30 -0.73
CA ARG A 597 -20.02 12.39 -1.60
C ARG A 597 -18.88 13.26 -2.13
N VAL A 598 -17.97 13.67 -1.27
CA VAL A 598 -16.79 14.47 -1.67
C VAL A 598 -15.91 13.70 -2.65
N TRP A 599 -15.61 12.43 -2.38
CA TRP A 599 -14.88 11.55 -3.29
C TRP A 599 -15.52 11.52 -4.67
N HIS A 600 -16.84 11.34 -4.75
CA HIS A 600 -17.54 11.28 -6.02
C HIS A 600 -17.45 12.57 -6.83
N GLU A 601 -17.54 13.74 -6.17
CA GLU A 601 -17.37 15.03 -6.83
C GLU A 601 -15.92 15.19 -7.34
N MET A 602 -14.93 14.83 -6.53
CA MET A 602 -13.53 14.89 -6.94
C MET A 602 -13.23 13.96 -8.12
N LEU A 603 -13.74 12.72 -8.10
CA LEU A 603 -13.58 11.75 -9.21
C LEU A 603 -14.25 12.26 -10.49
N GLU A 604 -15.40 12.90 -10.40
CA GLU A 604 -16.10 13.47 -11.56
C GLU A 604 -15.30 14.62 -12.19
N ILE A 605 -14.82 15.55 -11.36
CA ILE A 605 -13.97 16.66 -11.82
C ILE A 605 -12.69 16.11 -12.44
N TYR A 606 -12.05 15.12 -11.81
CA TYR A 606 -10.77 14.58 -12.28
C TYR A 606 -10.92 13.84 -13.62
N ALA A 607 -11.95 13.01 -13.75
CA ALA A 607 -12.25 12.25 -14.96
C ALA A 607 -12.64 13.16 -16.14
N ASP A 608 -13.51 14.16 -15.91
CA ASP A 608 -13.94 15.07 -16.97
C ASP A 608 -12.83 15.98 -17.47
N ASN A 609 -11.94 16.41 -16.57
CA ASN A 609 -10.78 17.25 -16.89
C ASN A 609 -9.58 16.49 -17.47
N VAL A 610 -9.56 15.16 -17.42
CA VAL A 610 -8.47 14.31 -17.95
C VAL A 610 -7.11 14.81 -17.46
N PHE A 611 -6.94 15.02 -16.16
CA PHE A 611 -5.67 15.50 -15.61
C PHE A 611 -4.53 14.50 -15.78
N THR A 612 -4.86 13.22 -15.84
CA THR A 612 -3.99 12.11 -16.27
C THR A 612 -4.71 11.26 -17.31
N ILE A 613 -3.97 10.76 -18.29
CA ILE A 613 -4.52 9.96 -19.40
C ILE A 613 -4.21 8.49 -19.12
N GLY A 614 -5.16 7.78 -18.50
CA GLY A 614 -5.05 6.35 -18.25
C GLY A 614 -5.09 5.53 -19.54
N ILE A 615 -4.44 4.38 -19.54
CA ILE A 615 -4.40 3.47 -20.68
C ILE A 615 -5.27 2.23 -20.40
N VAL A 616 -4.86 1.39 -19.43
CA VAL A 616 -5.59 0.21 -18.98
C VAL A 616 -5.45 0.07 -17.47
N ASN A 617 -6.45 -0.53 -16.82
CA ASN A 617 -6.37 -0.94 -15.43
C ASN A 617 -6.73 -2.41 -15.25
N ALA A 618 -6.84 -2.88 -14.00
CA ALA A 618 -7.08 -4.28 -13.66
C ALA A 618 -6.10 -5.26 -14.34
N THR A 619 -4.86 -4.80 -14.59
CA THR A 619 -3.81 -5.66 -15.13
C THR A 619 -3.40 -6.71 -14.12
N LYS A 620 -2.86 -7.83 -14.61
CA LYS A 620 -2.49 -8.96 -13.76
C LYS A 620 -1.01 -8.91 -13.37
N GLN A 621 -0.74 -9.30 -12.12
CA GLN A 621 0.60 -9.51 -11.58
C GLN A 621 0.84 -11.01 -11.43
N PRO A 622 1.83 -11.59 -12.13
CA PRO A 622 2.25 -12.95 -11.85
C PRO A 622 2.81 -13.04 -10.42
N VAL A 623 2.32 -14.03 -9.68
CA VAL A 623 2.80 -14.43 -8.36
C VAL A 623 3.23 -15.88 -8.47
N ALA A 624 4.50 -16.15 -8.22
CA ALA A 624 5.06 -17.49 -8.28
C ALA A 624 5.46 -17.95 -6.88
N ASN A 625 5.17 -19.21 -6.55
CA ASN A 625 5.64 -19.80 -5.29
C ASN A 625 6.11 -21.25 -5.47
N ALA A 626 6.93 -21.73 -4.53
CA ALA A 626 7.34 -23.12 -4.47
C ALA A 626 6.13 -24.07 -4.36
N PRO A 627 6.15 -25.25 -5.02
CA PRO A 627 4.98 -26.14 -5.07
C PRO A 627 4.48 -26.62 -3.70
N ASP A 628 5.38 -26.71 -2.73
CA ASP A 628 5.10 -27.14 -1.35
C ASP A 628 4.93 -25.97 -0.36
N LEU A 629 5.13 -24.72 -0.76
CA LEU A 629 4.80 -23.55 0.06
C LEU A 629 3.27 -23.40 0.12
N ARG A 630 2.72 -23.44 1.32
CA ARG A 630 1.29 -23.37 1.63
C ARG A 630 0.89 -21.98 2.09
N ASN A 631 -0.41 -21.74 2.10
CA ASN A 631 -1.08 -20.49 2.52
C ASN A 631 -0.84 -19.28 1.62
N VAL A 632 -0.11 -19.42 0.50
CA VAL A 632 -0.07 -18.40 -0.53
C VAL A 632 -1.41 -18.39 -1.24
N PRO A 633 -2.19 -17.29 -1.20
CA PRO A 633 -3.51 -17.26 -1.86
C PRO A 633 -3.42 -17.43 -3.37
N SER A 634 -4.35 -18.21 -3.94
CA SER A 634 -4.45 -18.37 -5.39
C SER A 634 -4.88 -17.08 -6.11
N GLU A 635 -5.61 -16.23 -5.40
CA GLU A 635 -6.09 -14.93 -5.87
C GLU A 635 -5.79 -13.85 -4.83
N GLY A 636 -5.55 -12.63 -5.28
CA GLY A 636 -5.27 -11.52 -4.40
C GLY A 636 -5.10 -10.21 -5.15
N VAL A 637 -4.79 -9.15 -4.41
CA VAL A 637 -4.45 -7.85 -4.94
C VAL A 637 -3.00 -7.53 -4.61
N PHE A 638 -2.17 -7.35 -5.62
CA PHE A 638 -0.78 -6.97 -5.48
C PHE A 638 -0.68 -5.44 -5.50
N ALA A 639 -0.86 -4.82 -4.34
CA ALA A 639 -0.86 -3.38 -4.18
C ALA A 639 0.15 -2.93 -3.13
N PHE A 640 0.83 -1.81 -3.40
CA PHE A 640 1.65 -1.17 -2.37
C PHE A 640 0.75 -0.59 -1.27
N GLU A 641 -0.21 0.26 -1.63
CA GLU A 641 -1.23 0.78 -0.72
C GLU A 641 -2.59 0.15 -1.05
N PRO A 642 -3.39 -0.17 -0.03
CA PRO A 642 -3.06 -0.14 1.41
C PRO A 642 -2.42 -1.43 1.93
N GLY A 643 -2.21 -2.43 1.09
CA GLY A 643 -1.99 -3.82 1.48
C GLY A 643 -0.54 -4.27 1.69
N GLY A 644 0.48 -3.42 1.44
CA GLY A 644 1.89 -3.83 1.56
C GLY A 644 2.25 -5.03 0.67
N TYR A 645 1.67 -5.13 -0.52
CA TYR A 645 1.78 -6.26 -1.46
C TYR A 645 1.25 -7.57 -0.87
N PHE A 646 2.12 -8.37 -0.24
CA PHE A 646 1.73 -9.58 0.47
C PHE A 646 1.29 -9.34 1.91
N GLY A 647 1.50 -8.14 2.46
CA GLY A 647 1.40 -7.86 3.90
C GLY A 647 0.07 -8.25 4.53
N ILE A 648 -1.06 -7.86 3.92
CA ILE A 648 -2.39 -8.20 4.41
C ILE A 648 -2.77 -9.69 4.26
N TYR A 649 -1.94 -10.48 3.55
CA TYR A 649 -2.12 -11.93 3.36
C TYR A 649 -1.30 -12.75 4.35
N HIS A 650 -0.64 -12.10 5.31
CA HIS A 650 0.10 -12.74 6.40
C HIS A 650 1.17 -13.75 5.95
N PRO A 651 2.26 -13.33 5.27
CA PRO A 651 3.35 -14.23 4.91
C PRO A 651 4.00 -14.94 6.10
N ASP A 652 3.82 -14.42 7.32
CA ASP A 652 4.20 -15.07 8.56
C ASP A 652 3.43 -16.40 8.83
N THR A 653 2.32 -16.63 8.10
CA THR A 653 1.58 -17.91 8.10
C THR A 653 1.96 -18.83 6.94
N PHE A 654 2.87 -18.44 6.05
CA PHE A 654 3.30 -19.31 4.95
C PHE A 654 4.27 -20.37 5.47
N TRP A 655 4.12 -21.63 5.01
CA TRP A 655 4.87 -22.75 5.53
C TRP A 655 5.13 -23.84 4.49
N PHE A 656 6.20 -24.59 4.67
CA PHE A 656 6.58 -25.69 3.78
C PHE A 656 5.94 -27.01 4.21
N ALA A 657 5.18 -27.65 3.31
CA ALA A 657 4.59 -28.95 3.57
C ALA A 657 5.62 -30.08 3.55
N SER A 658 6.69 -29.96 2.76
CA SER A 658 7.78 -30.92 2.70
C SER A 658 8.68 -30.84 3.93
N GLU A 659 8.91 -31.96 4.61
CA GLU A 659 9.86 -32.03 5.73
C GLU A 659 11.28 -31.67 5.30
N ALA A 660 11.70 -32.06 4.08
CA ALA A 660 13.01 -31.73 3.56
C ALA A 660 13.25 -30.20 3.47
N ASN A 661 12.21 -29.43 3.08
CA ASN A 661 12.32 -27.97 2.96
C ASN A 661 12.11 -27.25 4.32
N ARG A 662 11.59 -27.95 5.33
CA ARG A 662 11.52 -27.42 6.71
C ARG A 662 12.84 -27.54 7.48
N ARG A 663 13.76 -28.41 7.03
CA ARG A 663 15.08 -28.53 7.65
C ARG A 663 15.95 -27.38 7.14
N VAL A 664 16.19 -26.39 7.97
CA VAL A 664 17.25 -25.40 7.72
C VAL A 664 18.57 -26.17 7.82
N ALA A 665 19.43 -26.04 6.82
CA ALA A 665 20.78 -26.61 6.93
C ALA A 665 21.44 -26.05 8.19
N GLN A 666 21.73 -26.92 9.14
CA GLN A 666 22.39 -26.60 10.42
C GLN A 666 23.84 -26.17 10.18
#